data_aef5a3ecf5bf4c6646dc7a8654bd243b
#
_entry.id   aef5a3ecf5bf4c6646dc7a8654bd243b
#
_cell.length_a   1.000
_cell.length_b   1.000
_cell.length_c   1.000
_cell.angle_alpha   90.00
_cell.angle_beta   90.00
_cell.angle_gamma   90.00
#
_symmetry.space_group_name_H-M   'P 1'
#
loop_
_entity.id
_entity.type
_entity.pdbx_description
1 polymer ?
#
loop_
_entity_poly.entity_id
_entity_poly.type
_entity_poly.pdbx_seq_one_letter_code
_entity_poly.pdbx_strand_id
1 'polypeptide(L)'
;MAVFFVNGTEVNVPKNQKLLRYLRDELHLTSVKDGCSEGACGACTVLIDGEPCRACTPSTDALEGRHILTVEGLTDEEKKLYTYAYGEAGAVQCGFCIPGMVICTKALLDQNPDPNENEIKNALRNNYCRCTGYVKIIAAVKLAAKLKREGVIPEPSENDWKVGSSVHRLDVEEKVLGTGKYPDDWYVPNMAYGSAVRAKYARARVKAIDASKALAMPGVYAVLTAEDIPGENKVGHIKHDQYTLIPVGGLTHYLGDAICLVVAQDPETLEKAKKLVKVDYEVLPAVHNPWEAAEENAPHVFDEEGTNVQAVRHVARGDAAGAIARSKYVISQHFETPWTEHAFLEPECAVAYRDLDGDVMLLTTDQSAHTTLHECSLLLGSKKIKVQNQLVGGGFGGKEDMSVQHHAALITYVTGLPVKVKLSRAESLLIHPKRHPFWMDFTMGCDENGIIQGVKAKVVSDTGAFASLGGPVLERACTHAAGPYAYENFEIEGTAYYTNNPPAGAFRGFGVTQTCFAVETLLNEMADKVGITPWEIRLRNAIRPGGVLPNGQIVGAETGLVETLEAVKPYYDAAVRAGKPVGLACAMKNAGVGVGLPDYGRCKLIVEADEKLHIYSGASCIGQGLGTVLVQMTVTNTPLRREQIVYERSNTWIAPDSGDTSGSRQTMITGEACRRACGLFTAALEGHTMHDLIGQEFYGEYYAKTDPLGADKPNPVSHVAYGYATQLCVLNPKTGRVETMVAAHDVGKAVNPKSCEGQIEGGVVMSMGYALREQYPIDENCKPIEKYGRLGLFRAHEIPDIRAIVIDKPGLDVACGAIGIGEITSIPTAPAIADAYFRYDGERRTKLPLADTPYERKA
;
A
#
# COMPACT_ATOMS: atom_id res chain seq x y z
N MET A 1 -16.79 27.56 27.15
CA MET A 1 -17.72 28.01 26.07
C MET A 1 -16.92 28.95 25.21
N ALA A 2 -16.82 28.69 23.94
CA ALA A 2 -16.07 29.54 23.01
C ALA A 2 -16.95 29.90 21.81
N VAL A 3 -16.86 31.13 21.33
CA VAL A 3 -17.51 31.64 20.13
C VAL A 3 -16.43 31.94 19.10
N PHE A 4 -16.52 31.34 17.93
CA PHE A 4 -15.59 31.56 16.82
C PHE A 4 -16.31 31.36 15.47
N PHE A 5 -15.60 31.55 14.37
CA PHE A 5 -16.20 31.47 13.03
C PHE A 5 -15.65 30.26 12.27
N VAL A 6 -16.54 29.50 11.63
CA VAL A 6 -16.18 28.39 10.74
C VAL A 6 -16.78 28.64 9.37
N ASN A 7 -15.93 28.77 8.34
CA ASN A 7 -16.36 29.07 6.97
C ASN A 7 -17.30 30.29 6.88
N GLY A 8 -17.02 31.34 7.67
CA GLY A 8 -17.80 32.55 7.74
C GLY A 8 -19.05 32.52 8.64
N THR A 9 -19.41 31.34 9.18
CA THR A 9 -20.55 31.18 10.10
C THR A 9 -20.08 31.19 11.54
N GLU A 10 -20.73 32.00 12.38
CA GLU A 10 -20.50 32.06 13.83
C GLU A 10 -21.00 30.76 14.48
N VAL A 11 -20.17 30.15 15.30
CA VAL A 11 -20.50 28.95 16.06
C VAL A 11 -20.24 29.14 17.55
N ASN A 12 -21.13 28.59 18.37
CA ASN A 12 -21.03 28.62 19.83
C ASN A 12 -20.77 27.19 20.32
N VAL A 13 -19.61 26.97 20.92
CA VAL A 13 -19.15 25.63 21.35
C VAL A 13 -19.23 25.54 22.87
N PRO A 14 -20.24 24.82 23.43
CA PRO A 14 -20.47 24.79 24.85
C PRO A 14 -19.45 23.93 25.62
N LYS A 15 -18.87 22.90 24.96
CA LYS A 15 -17.94 21.94 25.56
C LYS A 15 -16.55 22.08 24.94
N ASN A 16 -15.54 22.20 25.80
CA ASN A 16 -14.15 22.19 25.32
C ASN A 16 -13.76 20.81 24.75
N GLN A 17 -13.24 20.81 23.53
CA GLN A 17 -12.78 19.61 22.82
C GLN A 17 -11.71 19.96 21.78
N LYS A 18 -11.11 18.96 21.12
CA LYS A 18 -10.22 19.22 20.00
C LYS A 18 -10.99 19.78 18.81
N LEU A 19 -10.43 20.80 18.15
CA LEU A 19 -11.04 21.41 16.96
C LEU A 19 -11.38 20.36 15.90
N LEU A 20 -10.49 19.37 15.67
CA LEU A 20 -10.71 18.26 14.75
C LEU A 20 -12.03 17.54 15.04
N ARG A 21 -12.31 17.22 16.30
CA ARG A 21 -13.54 16.52 16.71
C ARG A 21 -14.77 17.40 16.45
N TYR A 22 -14.72 18.66 16.84
CA TYR A 22 -15.81 19.60 16.60
C TYR A 22 -16.15 19.73 15.11
N LEU A 23 -15.14 19.93 14.25
CA LEU A 23 -15.35 20.07 12.81
C LEU A 23 -15.93 18.82 12.16
N ARG A 24 -15.44 17.61 12.56
CA ARG A 24 -15.87 16.36 11.97
C ARG A 24 -17.16 15.81 12.57
N ASP A 25 -17.22 15.72 13.89
CA ASP A 25 -18.27 14.96 14.58
C ASP A 25 -19.54 15.78 14.81
N GLU A 26 -19.42 17.12 14.92
CA GLU A 26 -20.58 18.03 15.12
C GLU A 26 -20.96 18.80 13.85
N LEU A 27 -19.97 19.31 13.09
CA LEU A 27 -20.26 20.07 11.87
C LEU A 27 -20.22 19.24 10.59
N HIS A 28 -19.78 17.97 10.67
CA HIS A 28 -19.64 17.03 9.54
C HIS A 28 -18.79 17.57 8.38
N LEU A 29 -17.77 18.41 8.68
CA LEU A 29 -16.81 18.92 7.71
C LEU A 29 -15.72 17.85 7.44
N THR A 30 -16.03 16.95 6.53
CA THR A 30 -15.25 15.72 6.32
C THR A 30 -14.01 15.94 5.46
N SER A 31 -13.80 17.10 4.84
CA SER A 31 -12.53 17.46 4.21
C SER A 31 -11.37 17.47 5.22
N VAL A 32 -11.66 17.74 6.49
CA VAL A 32 -10.70 17.73 7.60
C VAL A 32 -10.46 16.29 8.03
N LYS A 33 -9.47 15.61 7.45
CA LYS A 33 -9.22 14.15 7.65
C LYS A 33 -8.47 13.87 8.95
N ASP A 34 -8.89 12.83 9.67
CA ASP A 34 -8.20 12.35 10.87
C ASP A 34 -7.22 11.20 10.55
N GLY A 35 -5.95 11.54 10.25
CA GLY A 35 -4.93 10.53 9.91
C GLY A 35 -4.09 10.06 11.11
N CYS A 36 -3.77 10.93 12.08
CA CYS A 36 -2.90 10.53 13.18
C CYS A 36 -3.34 11.03 14.56
N SER A 37 -4.16 12.05 14.65
CA SER A 37 -4.55 12.74 15.91
C SER A 37 -3.37 13.17 16.82
N GLU A 38 -2.12 13.13 16.31
CA GLU A 38 -0.86 13.38 17.04
C GLU A 38 -0.15 14.66 16.58
N GLY A 39 -0.74 15.46 15.70
CA GLY A 39 -0.10 16.63 15.13
C GLY A 39 1.03 16.34 14.11
N ALA A 40 1.17 15.13 13.60
CA ALA A 40 2.29 14.72 12.74
C ALA A 40 1.96 14.77 11.23
N CYS A 41 0.81 14.20 10.80
CA CYS A 41 0.57 13.90 9.38
C CYS A 41 0.09 15.08 8.54
N GLY A 42 -0.58 16.09 9.12
CA GLY A 42 -1.09 17.26 8.42
C GLY A 42 -2.38 17.03 7.60
N ALA A 43 -2.97 15.83 7.60
CA ALA A 43 -4.21 15.56 6.87
C ALA A 43 -5.41 16.42 7.37
N CYS A 44 -5.36 16.85 8.63
CA CYS A 44 -6.36 17.71 9.27
C CYS A 44 -6.04 19.20 9.19
N THR A 45 -5.24 19.65 8.24
CA THR A 45 -4.87 21.07 8.13
C THR A 45 -6.09 21.92 7.75
N VAL A 46 -6.29 23.01 8.50
CA VAL A 46 -7.25 24.09 8.27
C VAL A 46 -6.52 25.42 8.33
N LEU A 47 -7.13 26.53 7.89
CA LEU A 47 -6.60 27.85 8.21
C LEU A 47 -7.26 28.36 9.50
N ILE A 48 -6.45 28.96 10.37
CA ILE A 48 -6.90 29.74 11.52
C ILE A 48 -6.38 31.16 11.31
N ASP A 49 -7.27 32.12 11.08
CA ASP A 49 -6.92 33.50 10.72
C ASP A 49 -5.93 33.59 9.52
N GLY A 50 -6.13 32.74 8.52
CA GLY A 50 -5.30 32.68 7.30
C GLY A 50 -4.04 31.82 7.41
N GLU A 51 -3.66 31.35 8.61
CA GLU A 51 -2.44 30.56 8.82
C GLU A 51 -2.74 29.05 8.90
N PRO A 52 -1.95 28.18 8.25
CA PRO A 52 -2.14 26.73 8.29
C PRO A 52 -1.93 26.14 9.68
N CYS A 53 -2.94 25.47 10.20
CA CYS A 53 -2.91 24.82 11.51
C CYS A 53 -3.49 23.40 11.43
N ARG A 54 -2.93 22.47 12.20
CA ARG A 54 -3.44 21.09 12.31
C ARG A 54 -4.60 21.06 13.31
N ALA A 55 -5.82 20.83 12.86
CA ALA A 55 -7.03 20.86 13.71
C ALA A 55 -6.99 19.87 14.90
N CYS A 56 -6.18 18.84 14.86
CA CYS A 56 -6.00 17.91 15.99
C CYS A 56 -5.20 18.50 17.15
N THR A 57 -4.58 19.69 16.98
CA THR A 57 -3.71 20.31 18.01
C THR A 57 -4.47 21.24 18.94
N PRO A 58 -5.19 22.29 18.47
CA PRO A 58 -5.86 23.23 19.34
C PRO A 58 -7.13 22.65 19.98
N SER A 59 -7.43 23.17 21.17
CA SER A 59 -8.72 22.99 21.83
C SER A 59 -9.66 24.13 21.44
N THR A 60 -10.97 23.88 21.41
CA THR A 60 -11.98 24.88 21.04
C THR A 60 -11.97 26.12 21.93
N ASP A 61 -11.66 25.99 23.23
CA ASP A 61 -11.56 27.12 24.16
C ASP A 61 -10.44 28.13 23.81
N ALA A 62 -9.43 27.70 23.06
CA ALA A 62 -8.33 28.57 22.62
C ALA A 62 -8.66 29.37 21.33
N LEU A 63 -9.86 29.22 20.80
CA LEU A 63 -10.24 29.73 19.48
C LEU A 63 -11.27 30.88 19.54
N GLU A 64 -11.49 31.45 20.71
CA GLU A 64 -12.42 32.59 20.88
C GLU A 64 -12.13 33.69 19.88
N GLY A 65 -13.17 34.10 19.10
CA GLY A 65 -13.11 35.14 18.08
C GLY A 65 -12.29 34.83 16.83
N ARG A 66 -11.71 33.61 16.70
CA ARG A 66 -10.90 33.21 15.55
C ARG A 66 -11.75 32.82 14.35
N HIS A 67 -11.15 32.88 13.15
CA HIS A 67 -11.77 32.50 11.88
C HIS A 67 -11.10 31.22 11.37
N ILE A 68 -11.87 30.14 11.25
CA ILE A 68 -11.45 28.83 10.74
C ILE A 68 -11.97 28.68 9.31
N LEU A 69 -11.07 28.28 8.37
CA LEU A 69 -11.44 27.95 7.00
C LEU A 69 -11.03 26.49 6.69
N THR A 70 -11.99 25.73 6.18
CA THR A 70 -11.80 24.39 5.63
C THR A 70 -12.01 24.40 4.11
N VAL A 71 -11.80 23.27 3.42
CA VAL A 71 -12.01 23.19 1.95
C VAL A 71 -13.48 23.49 1.58
N GLU A 72 -14.42 23.13 2.42
CA GLU A 72 -15.86 23.43 2.19
C GLU A 72 -16.12 24.94 2.08
N GLY A 73 -15.34 25.77 2.79
CA GLY A 73 -15.46 27.23 2.79
C GLY A 73 -14.72 27.96 1.65
N LEU A 74 -14.04 27.24 0.76
CA LEU A 74 -13.43 27.83 -0.44
C LEU A 74 -14.50 28.37 -1.38
N THR A 75 -14.17 29.43 -2.13
CA THR A 75 -15.04 29.93 -3.20
C THR A 75 -15.16 28.92 -4.34
N ASP A 76 -16.22 29.02 -5.15
CA ASP A 76 -16.42 28.11 -6.29
C ASP A 76 -15.28 28.23 -7.33
N GLU A 77 -14.72 29.43 -7.48
CA GLU A 77 -13.57 29.66 -8.34
C GLU A 77 -12.30 28.96 -7.80
N GLU A 78 -12.04 29.03 -6.50
CA GLU A 78 -10.94 28.33 -5.85
C GLU A 78 -11.11 26.80 -5.94
N LYS A 79 -12.33 26.29 -5.73
CA LYS A 79 -12.65 24.88 -5.88
C LYS A 79 -12.34 24.40 -7.31
N LYS A 80 -12.76 25.13 -8.33
CA LYS A 80 -12.46 24.82 -9.73
C LYS A 80 -10.95 24.88 -10.01
N LEU A 81 -10.28 25.92 -9.54
CA LEU A 81 -8.83 26.10 -9.70
C LEU A 81 -8.03 24.91 -9.17
N TYR A 82 -8.29 24.52 -7.90
CA TYR A 82 -7.54 23.45 -7.27
C TYR A 82 -7.91 22.08 -7.84
N THR A 83 -9.19 21.85 -8.15
CA THR A 83 -9.61 20.59 -8.82
C THR A 83 -8.92 20.43 -10.16
N TYR A 84 -8.89 21.46 -10.99
CA TYR A 84 -8.21 21.43 -12.27
C TYR A 84 -6.70 21.22 -12.11
N ALA A 85 -6.04 22.04 -11.28
CA ALA A 85 -4.58 22.00 -11.14
C ALA A 85 -4.06 20.67 -10.59
N TYR A 86 -4.74 20.11 -9.58
CA TYR A 86 -4.37 18.81 -9.00
C TYR A 86 -4.70 17.64 -9.94
N GLY A 87 -5.78 17.74 -10.70
CA GLY A 87 -6.15 16.76 -11.72
C GLY A 87 -5.18 16.76 -12.90
N GLU A 88 -4.91 17.96 -13.47
CA GLU A 88 -4.02 18.11 -14.62
C GLU A 88 -2.59 17.69 -14.31
N ALA A 89 -2.07 18.00 -13.14
CA ALA A 89 -0.76 17.53 -12.71
C ALA A 89 -0.71 16.02 -12.40
N GLY A 90 -1.85 15.34 -12.24
CA GLY A 90 -1.90 13.95 -11.78
C GLY A 90 -1.52 13.79 -10.30
N ALA A 91 -1.75 14.83 -9.49
CA ALA A 91 -1.31 14.90 -8.10
C ALA A 91 -2.16 14.09 -7.11
N VAL A 92 -3.28 13.52 -7.56
CA VAL A 92 -4.23 12.82 -6.71
C VAL A 92 -4.07 11.30 -6.86
N GLN A 93 -3.84 10.58 -5.75
CA GLN A 93 -3.91 9.11 -5.71
C GLN A 93 -4.98 8.66 -4.72
N CYS A 94 -4.63 8.23 -3.49
CA CYS A 94 -5.66 7.85 -2.52
C CYS A 94 -6.55 9.02 -2.07
N GLY A 95 -6.05 10.25 -2.11
CA GLY A 95 -6.82 11.48 -1.84
C GLY A 95 -6.84 11.92 -0.38
N PHE A 96 -6.49 11.07 0.58
CA PHE A 96 -6.64 11.34 2.00
C PHE A 96 -5.86 12.56 2.51
N CYS A 97 -4.69 12.85 1.94
CA CYS A 97 -3.87 14.02 2.30
C CYS A 97 -4.25 15.30 1.52
N ILE A 98 -4.98 15.17 0.41
CA ILE A 98 -5.12 16.25 -0.58
C ILE A 98 -5.89 17.45 -0.03
N PRO A 99 -7.02 17.33 0.68
CA PRO A 99 -7.70 18.51 1.23
C PRO A 99 -6.79 19.35 2.12
N GLY A 100 -6.00 18.74 3.00
CA GLY A 100 -5.03 19.46 3.84
C GLY A 100 -3.93 20.15 3.04
N MET A 101 -3.48 19.55 1.90
CA MET A 101 -2.50 20.16 1.01
C MET A 101 -3.09 21.30 0.18
N VAL A 102 -4.35 21.22 -0.22
CA VAL A 102 -5.10 22.33 -0.87
C VAL A 102 -5.17 23.54 0.06
N ILE A 103 -5.47 23.34 1.32
CA ILE A 103 -5.48 24.42 2.33
C ILE A 103 -4.10 25.07 2.49
N CYS A 104 -3.02 24.26 2.53
CA CYS A 104 -1.65 24.81 2.54
C CYS A 104 -1.32 25.57 1.25
N THR A 105 -1.79 25.08 0.10
CA THR A 105 -1.61 25.73 -1.20
C THR A 105 -2.31 27.07 -1.22
N LYS A 106 -3.57 27.14 -0.73
CA LYS A 106 -4.31 28.42 -0.63
C LYS A 106 -3.53 29.40 0.22
N ALA A 107 -3.11 29.02 1.42
CA ALA A 107 -2.36 29.91 2.30
C ALA A 107 -1.09 30.46 1.63
N LEU A 108 -0.35 29.61 0.94
CA LEU A 108 0.84 30.01 0.18
C LEU A 108 0.50 31.02 -0.92
N LEU A 109 -0.52 30.71 -1.76
CA LEU A 109 -0.86 31.53 -2.92
C LEU A 109 -1.57 32.85 -2.55
N ASP A 110 -2.15 32.95 -1.37
CA ASP A 110 -2.69 34.21 -0.85
C ASP A 110 -1.57 35.16 -0.39
N GLN A 111 -0.45 34.62 0.09
CA GLN A 111 0.72 35.38 0.53
C GLN A 111 1.73 35.64 -0.59
N ASN A 112 1.94 34.66 -1.46
CA ASN A 112 2.89 34.72 -2.57
C ASN A 112 2.27 34.11 -3.84
N PRO A 113 1.84 34.94 -4.83
CA PRO A 113 1.18 34.46 -6.04
C PRO A 113 2.14 33.78 -7.03
N ASP A 114 3.46 33.89 -6.84
CA ASP A 114 4.48 33.27 -7.73
C ASP A 114 5.57 32.55 -6.94
N PRO A 115 5.24 31.50 -6.20
CA PRO A 115 6.19 30.82 -5.35
C PRO A 115 7.18 29.99 -6.16
N ASN A 116 8.46 30.05 -5.78
CA ASN A 116 9.46 29.11 -6.29
C ASN A 116 9.29 27.72 -5.66
N GLU A 117 10.01 26.72 -6.20
CA GLU A 117 9.88 25.33 -5.75
C GLU A 117 10.20 25.11 -4.26
N ASN A 118 11.21 25.82 -3.74
CA ASN A 118 11.57 25.69 -2.33
C ASN A 118 10.50 26.27 -1.41
N GLU A 119 9.84 27.36 -1.80
CA GLU A 119 8.72 27.94 -1.07
C GLU A 119 7.52 26.99 -1.06
N ILE A 120 7.23 26.34 -2.20
CA ILE A 120 6.19 25.31 -2.29
C ILE A 120 6.53 24.12 -1.39
N LYS A 121 7.75 23.58 -1.50
CA LYS A 121 8.21 22.48 -0.67
C LYS A 121 8.14 22.80 0.84
N ASN A 122 8.47 24.03 1.22
CA ASN A 122 8.38 24.50 2.61
C ASN A 122 6.94 24.67 3.09
N ALA A 123 6.03 25.19 2.27
CA ALA A 123 4.61 25.31 2.61
C ALA A 123 3.98 23.91 2.88
N LEU A 124 4.39 22.89 2.15
CA LEU A 124 3.89 21.52 2.30
C LEU A 124 4.66 20.68 3.32
N ARG A 125 5.71 21.20 3.97
CA ARG A 125 6.62 20.45 4.86
C ARG A 125 5.94 19.73 6.02
N ASN A 126 4.76 20.18 6.42
CA ASN A 126 3.99 19.65 7.55
C ASN A 126 2.92 18.63 7.14
N ASN A 127 2.78 18.35 5.85
CA ASN A 127 1.80 17.42 5.29
C ASN A 127 2.50 16.19 4.74
N TYR A 128 2.16 15.01 5.24
CA TYR A 128 2.63 13.75 4.68
C TYR A 128 1.77 13.30 3.50
N CYS A 129 2.43 12.73 2.49
CA CYS A 129 1.81 11.89 1.48
C CYS A 129 2.64 10.61 1.32
N ARG A 130 2.00 9.45 1.38
CA ARG A 130 2.69 8.16 1.20
C ARG A 130 2.61 7.65 -0.25
N CYS A 131 1.66 8.19 -1.03
CA CYS A 131 1.32 7.65 -2.36
C CYS A 131 2.13 8.28 -3.50
N THR A 132 2.29 9.64 -3.51
CA THR A 132 2.62 10.41 -4.71
C THR A 132 4.10 10.73 -4.89
N GLY A 133 4.91 10.55 -3.83
CA GLY A 133 6.29 11.04 -3.86
C GLY A 133 6.41 12.58 -3.96
N TYR A 134 5.29 13.30 -3.81
CA TYR A 134 5.18 14.77 -3.81
C TYR A 134 5.45 15.47 -5.16
N VAL A 135 6.14 14.86 -6.12
CA VAL A 135 6.56 15.48 -7.40
C VAL A 135 5.36 16.14 -8.10
N LYS A 136 4.29 15.38 -8.30
CA LYS A 136 3.09 15.88 -8.97
C LYS A 136 2.27 16.85 -8.11
N ILE A 137 2.35 16.78 -6.78
CA ILE A 137 1.73 17.76 -5.88
C ILE A 137 2.44 19.12 -6.01
N ILE A 138 3.77 19.13 -6.05
CA ILE A 138 4.56 20.35 -6.28
C ILE A 138 4.23 20.95 -7.63
N ALA A 139 4.10 20.12 -8.68
CA ALA A 139 3.68 20.55 -10.02
C ALA A 139 2.25 21.13 -10.00
N ALA A 140 1.32 20.55 -9.24
CA ALA A 140 -0.04 21.07 -9.08
C ALA A 140 -0.07 22.46 -8.45
N VAL A 141 0.76 22.69 -7.42
CA VAL A 141 0.86 24.03 -6.77
C VAL A 141 1.43 25.05 -7.74
N LYS A 142 2.46 24.72 -8.52
CA LYS A 142 3.01 25.59 -9.59
C LYS A 142 1.94 25.92 -10.63
N LEU A 143 1.17 24.93 -11.05
CA LEU A 143 0.08 25.13 -12.02
C LEU A 143 -1.02 26.00 -11.44
N ALA A 144 -1.47 25.77 -10.22
CA ALA A 144 -2.46 26.61 -9.54
C ALA A 144 -2.00 28.06 -9.42
N ALA A 145 -0.72 28.28 -9.05
CA ALA A 145 -0.14 29.62 -8.99
C ALA A 145 -0.19 30.34 -10.36
N LYS A 146 0.19 29.64 -11.44
CA LYS A 146 0.13 30.15 -12.80
C LYS A 146 -1.29 30.53 -13.20
N LEU A 147 -2.25 29.62 -13.06
CA LEU A 147 -3.65 29.84 -13.46
C LEU A 147 -4.32 30.96 -12.65
N LYS A 148 -4.02 31.04 -11.33
CA LYS A 148 -4.50 32.15 -10.48
C LYS A 148 -4.02 33.52 -10.97
N ARG A 149 -2.77 33.64 -11.44
CA ARG A 149 -2.24 34.87 -11.98
C ARG A 149 -2.81 35.21 -13.36
N GLU A 150 -3.02 34.20 -14.21
CA GLU A 150 -3.59 34.35 -15.54
C GLU A 150 -5.10 34.66 -15.51
N GLY A 151 -5.79 34.32 -14.40
CA GLY A 151 -7.24 34.51 -14.23
C GLY A 151 -8.09 33.64 -15.15
N VAL A 152 -7.52 32.55 -15.67
CA VAL A 152 -8.20 31.61 -16.59
C VAL A 152 -7.95 30.18 -16.13
N ILE A 153 -9.03 29.45 -15.92
CA ILE A 153 -8.99 28.02 -15.65
C ILE A 153 -9.44 27.29 -16.93
N PRO A 154 -8.56 26.53 -17.58
CA PRO A 154 -8.93 25.77 -18.78
C PRO A 154 -9.96 24.69 -18.45
N GLU A 155 -10.77 24.31 -19.44
CA GLU A 155 -11.50 23.05 -19.35
C GLU A 155 -10.52 21.87 -19.44
N PRO A 156 -10.79 20.75 -18.78
CA PRO A 156 -10.00 19.52 -18.97
C PRO A 156 -9.90 19.18 -20.46
N SER A 157 -8.70 18.82 -20.92
CA SER A 157 -8.51 18.49 -22.32
C SER A 157 -9.47 17.35 -22.73
N GLU A 158 -10.16 17.51 -23.87
CA GLU A 158 -10.96 16.45 -24.49
C GLU A 158 -10.04 15.34 -25.05
N ASN A 159 -9.38 14.62 -24.16
CA ASN A 159 -8.67 13.41 -24.54
C ASN A 159 -9.69 12.34 -24.90
N ASP A 160 -9.32 11.46 -25.83
CA ASP A 160 -10.21 10.39 -26.30
C ASP A 160 -10.46 9.28 -25.26
N TRP A 161 -9.92 9.40 -24.08
CA TRP A 161 -10.03 8.44 -22.97
C TRP A 161 -9.57 7.01 -23.29
N LYS A 162 -8.86 6.81 -24.39
CA LYS A 162 -8.32 5.50 -24.76
C LYS A 162 -7.08 5.13 -23.96
N VAL A 163 -6.78 3.84 -23.95
CA VAL A 163 -5.50 3.33 -23.44
C VAL A 163 -4.34 4.08 -24.12
N GLY A 164 -3.44 4.62 -23.34
CA GLY A 164 -2.32 5.47 -23.78
C GLY A 164 -2.55 6.96 -23.59
N SER A 165 -3.78 7.40 -23.32
CA SER A 165 -4.07 8.81 -23.05
C SER A 165 -3.86 9.16 -21.59
N SER A 166 -3.22 10.32 -21.34
CA SER A 166 -3.13 10.91 -19.99
C SER A 166 -4.41 11.69 -19.69
N VAL A 167 -5.31 11.10 -18.93
CA VAL A 167 -6.59 11.70 -18.54
C VAL A 167 -6.63 12.02 -17.06
N HIS A 168 -7.50 12.95 -16.66
CA HIS A 168 -7.79 13.17 -15.24
C HIS A 168 -8.43 11.90 -14.65
N ARG A 169 -8.11 11.60 -13.40
CA ARG A 169 -8.79 10.52 -12.70
C ARG A 169 -10.27 10.87 -12.49
N LEU A 170 -11.12 9.84 -12.50
CA LEU A 170 -12.57 9.99 -12.29
C LEU A 170 -12.91 10.64 -10.95
N ASP A 171 -12.13 10.38 -9.93
CA ASP A 171 -12.34 10.72 -8.54
C ASP A 171 -11.54 11.96 -8.06
N VAL A 172 -11.03 12.80 -9.00
CA VAL A 172 -10.23 13.99 -8.66
C VAL A 172 -11.04 14.97 -7.83
N GLU A 173 -12.21 15.36 -8.29
CA GLU A 173 -13.02 16.39 -7.65
C GLU A 173 -13.40 16.01 -6.21
N GLU A 174 -13.97 14.82 -6.03
CA GLU A 174 -14.37 14.34 -4.71
C GLU A 174 -13.21 14.26 -3.72
N LYS A 175 -11.98 13.98 -4.19
CA LYS A 175 -10.77 13.89 -3.38
C LYS A 175 -10.13 15.24 -3.09
N VAL A 176 -10.14 16.15 -4.05
CA VAL A 176 -9.61 17.53 -3.89
C VAL A 176 -10.48 18.31 -2.95
N LEU A 177 -11.79 18.23 -3.13
CA LEU A 177 -12.78 18.94 -2.32
C LEU A 177 -13.10 18.24 -0.99
N GLY A 178 -12.63 16.99 -0.81
CA GLY A 178 -12.88 16.21 0.41
C GLY A 178 -14.32 15.72 0.56
N THR A 179 -15.13 15.78 -0.50
CA THR A 179 -16.53 15.30 -0.53
C THR A 179 -16.63 13.79 -0.66
N GLY A 180 -15.58 13.15 -1.21
CA GLY A 180 -15.49 11.69 -1.28
C GLY A 180 -15.38 11.06 0.10
N LYS A 181 -16.19 10.03 0.34
CA LYS A 181 -16.34 9.42 1.66
C LYS A 181 -15.40 8.24 1.87
N TYR A 182 -14.63 8.29 2.95
CA TYR A 182 -13.95 7.17 3.58
C TYR A 182 -14.85 6.59 4.68
N PRO A 183 -14.65 5.39 5.20
CA PRO A 183 -15.53 4.84 6.26
C PRO A 183 -15.68 5.76 7.47
N ASP A 184 -14.63 6.46 7.89
CA ASP A 184 -14.68 7.40 9.02
C ASP A 184 -15.60 8.63 8.77
N ASP A 185 -15.89 8.94 7.50
CA ASP A 185 -16.75 10.07 7.11
C ASP A 185 -18.25 9.73 7.11
N TRP A 186 -18.61 8.48 7.43
CA TRP A 186 -20.00 8.05 7.53
C TRP A 186 -20.53 8.25 8.94
N TYR A 187 -21.69 8.87 9.03
CA TYR A 187 -22.46 9.07 10.26
C TYR A 187 -23.88 8.52 10.04
N VAL A 188 -24.19 7.41 10.70
CA VAL A 188 -25.50 6.75 10.64
C VAL A 188 -26.31 7.18 11.86
N PRO A 189 -27.61 7.44 11.74
CA PRO A 189 -28.45 7.79 12.90
C PRO A 189 -28.31 6.77 14.04
N ASN A 190 -28.18 7.26 15.27
CA ASN A 190 -28.01 6.47 16.50
C ASN A 190 -26.78 5.55 16.49
N MET A 191 -25.72 5.94 15.75
CA MET A 191 -24.49 5.16 15.63
C MET A 191 -23.75 5.07 16.96
N ALA A 192 -23.47 3.83 17.39
CA ALA A 192 -22.58 3.54 18.50
C ALA A 192 -21.11 3.52 18.03
N TYR A 193 -20.20 3.46 18.98
CA TYR A 193 -18.77 3.32 18.77
C TYR A 193 -18.27 2.05 19.43
N GLY A 194 -17.45 1.28 18.71
CA GLY A 194 -16.87 0.02 19.18
C GLY A 194 -15.35 0.05 19.15
N SER A 195 -14.72 -0.57 20.13
CA SER A 195 -13.26 -0.76 20.15
C SER A 195 -12.88 -1.98 20.99
N ALA A 196 -11.77 -2.62 20.64
CA ALA A 196 -11.25 -3.75 21.40
C ALA A 196 -10.43 -3.31 22.62
N VAL A 197 -10.54 -4.07 23.69
CA VAL A 197 -9.55 -4.12 24.76
C VAL A 197 -8.45 -5.06 24.28
N ARG A 198 -7.21 -4.56 24.20
CA ARG A 198 -6.07 -5.30 23.65
C ARG A 198 -5.29 -6.04 24.72
N ALA A 199 -4.57 -7.09 24.31
CA ALA A 199 -3.70 -7.86 25.16
C ALA A 199 -2.63 -6.96 25.83
N LYS A 200 -2.36 -7.24 27.11
CA LYS A 200 -1.33 -6.53 27.89
C LYS A 200 0.05 -7.15 27.72
N TYR A 201 0.12 -8.43 27.38
CA TYR A 201 1.33 -9.22 27.26
C TYR A 201 1.35 -9.92 25.89
N ALA A 202 2.52 -9.99 25.30
CA ALA A 202 2.69 -10.62 23.98
C ALA A 202 2.36 -12.11 24.01
N ARG A 203 2.70 -12.82 25.10
CA ARG A 203 2.31 -14.22 25.33
C ARG A 203 1.83 -14.41 26.77
N ALA A 204 0.56 -14.68 26.93
CA ALA A 204 -0.08 -14.93 28.22
C ALA A 204 -1.37 -15.74 28.03
N ARG A 205 -1.72 -16.53 29.04
CA ARG A 205 -3.03 -17.18 29.10
C ARG A 205 -4.04 -16.26 29.76
N VAL A 206 -5.17 -16.02 29.11
CA VAL A 206 -6.29 -15.24 29.65
C VAL A 206 -7.04 -16.10 30.65
N LYS A 207 -7.01 -15.76 31.94
CA LYS A 207 -7.65 -16.54 33.01
C LYS A 207 -9.09 -16.10 33.29
N ALA A 208 -9.33 -14.79 33.21
CA ALA A 208 -10.65 -14.23 33.46
C ALA A 208 -10.79 -12.84 32.83
N ILE A 209 -12.01 -12.46 32.51
CA ILE A 209 -12.39 -11.13 32.02
C ILE A 209 -13.49 -10.59 32.93
N ASP A 210 -13.24 -9.49 33.64
CA ASP A 210 -14.25 -8.79 34.44
C ASP A 210 -14.62 -7.46 33.77
N ALA A 211 -15.76 -7.43 33.12
CA ALA A 211 -16.36 -6.26 32.46
C ALA A 211 -17.46 -5.58 33.31
N SER A 212 -17.73 -6.04 34.54
CA SER A 212 -18.85 -5.60 35.36
C SER A 212 -18.90 -4.08 35.55
N LYS A 213 -17.76 -3.45 35.83
CA LYS A 213 -17.65 -2.00 35.99
C LYS A 213 -17.84 -1.22 34.69
N ALA A 214 -17.40 -1.76 33.56
CA ALA A 214 -17.62 -1.17 32.26
C ALA A 214 -19.09 -1.21 31.87
N LEU A 215 -19.75 -2.35 32.06
CA LEU A 215 -21.19 -2.54 31.80
C LEU A 215 -22.08 -1.66 32.68
N ALA A 216 -21.67 -1.39 33.93
CA ALA A 216 -22.38 -0.52 34.85
C ALA A 216 -22.23 0.99 34.51
N MET A 217 -21.35 1.36 33.60
CA MET A 217 -21.12 2.75 33.22
C MET A 217 -22.23 3.27 32.29
N PRO A 218 -22.88 4.41 32.61
CA PRO A 218 -23.88 5.01 31.73
C PRO A 218 -23.34 5.28 30.33
N GLY A 219 -24.14 4.91 29.31
CA GLY A 219 -23.75 5.09 27.90
C GLY A 219 -22.93 3.91 27.32
N VAL A 220 -22.63 2.87 28.10
CA VAL A 220 -22.09 1.60 27.59
C VAL A 220 -23.27 0.68 27.25
N TYR A 221 -23.25 0.17 26.00
CA TYR A 221 -24.32 -0.68 25.48
C TYR A 221 -24.01 -2.17 25.62
N ALA A 222 -22.76 -2.57 25.42
CA ALA A 222 -22.33 -3.96 25.49
C ALA A 222 -20.82 -4.09 25.73
N VAL A 223 -20.42 -5.25 26.25
CA VAL A 223 -19.05 -5.78 26.18
C VAL A 223 -19.16 -7.20 25.64
N LEU A 224 -18.62 -7.43 24.44
CA LEU A 224 -18.67 -8.73 23.77
C LEU A 224 -17.34 -9.46 23.98
N THR A 225 -17.43 -10.77 24.22
CA THR A 225 -16.30 -11.68 24.40
C THR A 225 -16.31 -12.77 23.33
N ALA A 226 -15.36 -13.68 23.34
CA ALA A 226 -15.35 -14.84 22.44
C ALA A 226 -16.61 -15.71 22.53
N GLU A 227 -17.32 -15.70 23.67
CA GLU A 227 -18.56 -16.44 23.86
C GLU A 227 -19.76 -15.88 23.06
N ASP A 228 -19.66 -14.60 22.63
CA ASP A 228 -20.70 -13.94 21.85
C ASP A 228 -20.54 -14.17 20.34
N ILE A 229 -19.49 -14.89 19.92
CA ILE A 229 -19.23 -15.19 18.51
C ILE A 229 -20.06 -16.39 18.07
N PRO A 230 -21.00 -16.23 17.11
CA PRO A 230 -21.90 -17.30 16.72
C PRO A 230 -21.29 -18.34 15.76
N GLY A 231 -20.21 -18.01 15.09
CA GLY A 231 -19.53 -18.86 14.10
C GLY A 231 -18.09 -19.16 14.47
N GLU A 232 -17.17 -19.02 13.51
CA GLU A 232 -15.75 -19.29 13.72
C GLU A 232 -15.04 -18.10 14.37
N ASN A 233 -14.35 -18.33 15.49
CA ASN A 233 -13.61 -17.27 16.19
C ASN A 233 -12.20 -17.05 15.63
N LYS A 234 -11.86 -17.64 14.51
CA LYS A 234 -10.57 -17.43 13.84
C LYS A 234 -10.79 -16.85 12.46
N VAL A 235 -10.00 -15.85 12.11
CA VAL A 235 -9.90 -15.24 10.78
C VAL A 235 -8.48 -15.39 10.27
N GLY A 236 -8.23 -15.03 9.03
CA GLY A 236 -6.90 -15.02 8.41
C GLY A 236 -6.97 -15.25 6.91
N HIS A 237 -6.16 -14.53 6.19
CA HIS A 237 -6.23 -14.44 4.73
C HIS A 237 -5.99 -15.80 4.00
N ILE A 238 -5.02 -16.58 4.45
CA ILE A 238 -4.69 -17.91 3.92
C ILE A 238 -4.89 -18.99 4.97
N LYS A 239 -4.45 -18.72 6.19
CA LYS A 239 -4.59 -19.60 7.34
C LYS A 239 -5.39 -18.89 8.40
N HIS A 240 -6.48 -19.50 8.85
CA HIS A 240 -7.33 -18.98 9.92
C HIS A 240 -6.64 -19.23 11.27
N ASP A 241 -5.59 -18.49 11.57
CA ASP A 241 -4.81 -18.61 12.82
C ASP A 241 -4.96 -17.42 13.77
N GLN A 242 -5.58 -16.32 13.31
CA GLN A 242 -5.81 -15.12 14.10
C GLN A 242 -7.18 -15.17 14.81
N TYR A 243 -7.18 -15.16 16.14
CA TYR A 243 -8.42 -15.03 16.90
C TYR A 243 -9.07 -13.65 16.69
N THR A 244 -10.38 -13.62 16.45
CA THR A 244 -11.18 -12.39 16.51
C THR A 244 -11.19 -11.82 17.93
N LEU A 245 -11.44 -12.69 18.93
CA LEU A 245 -11.35 -12.39 20.35
C LEU A 245 -10.70 -13.58 21.08
N ILE A 246 -9.69 -13.33 21.90
CA ILE A 246 -9.04 -14.39 22.68
C ILE A 246 -10.01 -14.91 23.75
N PRO A 247 -10.36 -16.21 23.74
CA PRO A 247 -11.25 -16.76 24.73
C PRO A 247 -10.59 -16.87 26.12
N VAL A 248 -11.39 -16.96 27.19
CA VAL A 248 -10.88 -17.35 28.50
C VAL A 248 -10.27 -18.75 28.40
N GLY A 249 -9.04 -18.92 28.92
CA GLY A 249 -8.20 -20.10 28.76
C GLY A 249 -7.29 -20.05 27.52
N GLY A 250 -7.56 -19.18 26.56
CA GLY A 250 -6.76 -19.01 25.34
C GLY A 250 -5.45 -18.24 25.58
N LEU A 251 -4.52 -18.35 24.61
CA LEU A 251 -3.24 -17.64 24.61
C LEU A 251 -3.34 -16.35 23.81
N THR A 252 -2.67 -15.30 24.28
CA THR A 252 -2.32 -14.15 23.45
C THR A 252 -1.06 -14.47 22.65
N HIS A 253 -0.98 -13.97 21.42
CA HIS A 253 0.12 -14.21 20.50
C HIS A 253 0.96 -12.96 20.27
N TYR A 254 0.36 -11.76 20.49
CA TYR A 254 1.03 -10.46 20.46
C TYR A 254 0.20 -9.41 21.20
N LEU A 255 0.74 -8.21 21.36
CA LEU A 255 0.09 -7.11 22.10
C LEU A 255 -1.16 -6.53 21.40
N GLY A 256 -1.34 -6.81 20.12
CA GLY A 256 -2.51 -6.36 19.34
C GLY A 256 -3.73 -7.26 19.44
N ASP A 257 -3.63 -8.45 20.03
CA ASP A 257 -4.77 -9.38 20.19
C ASP A 257 -5.93 -8.71 20.92
N ALA A 258 -7.14 -8.91 20.40
CA ALA A 258 -8.36 -8.42 21.02
C ALA A 258 -8.88 -9.43 22.05
N ILE A 259 -9.20 -8.93 23.25
CA ILE A 259 -9.73 -9.74 24.37
C ILE A 259 -11.26 -9.64 24.43
N CYS A 260 -11.79 -8.43 24.32
CA CYS A 260 -13.23 -8.16 24.25
C CYS A 260 -13.49 -6.87 23.48
N LEU A 261 -14.73 -6.68 23.02
CA LEU A 261 -15.19 -5.47 22.36
C LEU A 261 -16.08 -4.67 23.29
N VAL A 262 -15.75 -3.41 23.53
CA VAL A 262 -16.62 -2.48 24.27
C VAL A 262 -17.40 -1.66 23.26
N VAL A 263 -18.70 -1.48 23.49
CA VAL A 263 -19.62 -0.72 22.66
C VAL A 263 -20.26 0.40 23.49
N ALA A 264 -20.13 1.64 23.04
CA ALA A 264 -20.61 2.81 23.79
C ALA A 264 -21.24 3.86 22.88
N GLN A 265 -22.00 4.77 23.48
CA GLN A 265 -22.73 5.84 22.77
C GLN A 265 -21.84 6.87 22.08
N ASP A 266 -20.62 7.07 22.57
CA ASP A 266 -19.68 8.06 22.07
C ASP A 266 -18.22 7.64 22.34
N PRO A 267 -17.24 8.22 21.64
CA PRO A 267 -15.81 7.85 21.78
C PRO A 267 -15.23 8.12 23.17
N GLU A 268 -15.70 9.15 23.88
CA GLU A 268 -15.20 9.49 25.21
C GLU A 268 -15.65 8.44 26.25
N THR A 269 -16.92 8.06 26.21
CA THR A 269 -17.49 6.98 27.04
C THR A 269 -16.80 5.65 26.73
N LEU A 270 -16.59 5.35 25.44
CA LEU A 270 -15.89 4.15 24.99
C LEU A 270 -14.48 4.03 25.60
N GLU A 271 -13.66 5.09 25.52
CA GLU A 271 -12.29 5.06 26.05
C GLU A 271 -12.25 4.99 27.59
N LYS A 272 -13.25 5.55 28.28
CA LYS A 272 -13.37 5.39 29.74
C LYS A 272 -13.77 3.96 30.10
N ALA A 273 -14.72 3.39 29.39
CA ALA A 273 -15.22 2.04 29.64
C ALA A 273 -14.15 0.96 29.39
N LYS A 274 -13.35 1.08 28.32
CA LYS A 274 -12.24 0.17 28.03
C LYS A 274 -11.27 0.05 29.22
N LYS A 275 -10.99 1.15 29.91
CA LYS A 275 -10.08 1.18 31.08
C LYS A 275 -10.65 0.50 32.33
N LEU A 276 -11.97 0.29 32.39
CA LEU A 276 -12.65 -0.36 33.49
C LEU A 276 -12.70 -1.89 33.35
N VAL A 277 -12.48 -2.42 32.15
CA VAL A 277 -12.38 -3.86 31.93
C VAL A 277 -11.08 -4.36 32.55
N LYS A 278 -11.16 -5.38 33.36
CA LYS A 278 -10.03 -6.06 33.98
C LYS A 278 -9.85 -7.44 33.38
N VAL A 279 -8.62 -7.75 33.01
CA VAL A 279 -8.27 -9.06 32.50
C VAL A 279 -7.19 -9.65 33.41
N ASP A 280 -7.40 -10.88 33.85
CA ASP A 280 -6.42 -11.64 34.63
C ASP A 280 -5.62 -12.52 33.69
N TYR A 281 -4.28 -12.46 33.83
CA TYR A 281 -3.35 -13.15 32.94
C TYR A 281 -2.37 -14.03 33.72
N GLU A 282 -2.07 -15.18 33.14
CA GLU A 282 -0.88 -15.96 33.45
C GLU A 282 0.18 -15.64 32.38
N VAL A 283 1.20 -14.87 32.75
CA VAL A 283 2.24 -14.43 31.82
C VAL A 283 3.19 -15.57 31.50
N LEU A 284 3.50 -15.76 30.24
CA LEU A 284 4.33 -16.83 29.71
C LEU A 284 5.53 -16.25 28.95
N PRO A 285 6.66 -16.98 28.82
CA PRO A 285 7.80 -16.54 28.01
C PRO A 285 7.39 -16.30 26.55
N ALA A 286 7.79 -15.15 25.98
CA ALA A 286 7.56 -14.79 24.59
C ALA A 286 8.79 -15.15 23.73
N VAL A 287 8.59 -15.29 22.42
CA VAL A 287 9.62 -15.51 21.39
C VAL A 287 9.83 -14.20 20.63
N HIS A 288 11.04 -13.66 20.59
CA HIS A 288 11.32 -12.31 20.13
C HIS A 288 11.95 -12.22 18.74
N ASN A 289 12.54 -13.32 18.25
CA ASN A 289 13.25 -13.34 16.99
C ASN A 289 13.32 -14.76 16.40
N PRO A 290 13.66 -14.93 15.11
CA PRO A 290 13.75 -16.22 14.46
C PRO A 290 14.77 -17.19 15.06
N TRP A 291 15.81 -16.66 15.68
CA TRP A 291 16.86 -17.48 16.28
C TRP A 291 16.39 -18.16 17.57
N GLU A 292 15.69 -17.41 18.41
CA GLU A 292 14.98 -17.99 19.57
C GLU A 292 13.90 -18.98 19.12
N ALA A 293 13.13 -18.63 18.07
CA ALA A 293 12.09 -19.48 17.52
C ALA A 293 12.60 -20.84 17.00
N ALA A 294 13.86 -20.86 16.54
CA ALA A 294 14.51 -22.06 15.98
C ALA A 294 15.15 -22.98 17.05
N GLU A 295 15.23 -22.56 18.31
CA GLU A 295 15.76 -23.38 19.39
C GLU A 295 14.87 -24.61 19.68
N GLU A 296 15.48 -25.75 19.94
CA GLU A 296 14.77 -27.04 20.17
C GLU A 296 13.74 -26.95 21.32
N ASN A 297 14.01 -26.15 22.34
CA ASN A 297 13.14 -25.97 23.50
C ASN A 297 12.40 -24.61 23.52
N ALA A 298 12.34 -23.91 22.35
CA ALA A 298 11.62 -22.66 22.25
C ALA A 298 10.13 -22.82 22.61
N PRO A 299 9.53 -21.87 23.33
CA PRO A 299 8.08 -21.83 23.44
C PRO A 299 7.45 -21.75 22.04
N HIS A 300 6.39 -22.50 21.78
CA HIS A 300 5.68 -22.37 20.52
C HIS A 300 4.72 -21.19 20.61
N VAL A 301 4.67 -20.37 19.55
CA VAL A 301 3.69 -19.26 19.43
C VAL A 301 2.28 -19.85 19.41
N PHE A 302 2.11 -20.98 18.68
CA PHE A 302 0.89 -21.79 18.69
C PHE A 302 1.19 -23.15 19.30
N ASP A 303 0.60 -23.46 20.47
CA ASP A 303 0.83 -24.73 21.16
C ASP A 303 0.42 -25.94 20.29
N GLU A 304 -0.64 -25.78 19.46
CA GLU A 304 -1.16 -26.83 18.58
C GLU A 304 -0.28 -27.14 17.36
N GLU A 305 0.59 -26.23 16.95
CA GLU A 305 1.44 -26.40 15.75
C GLU A 305 2.68 -27.26 16.02
N GLY A 306 3.17 -27.30 17.25
CA GLY A 306 4.36 -28.06 17.64
C GLY A 306 5.68 -27.55 17.01
N THR A 307 5.66 -26.39 16.38
CA THR A 307 6.81 -25.73 15.75
C THR A 307 6.57 -24.23 15.58
N ASN A 308 7.64 -23.45 15.57
CA ASN A 308 7.60 -22.04 15.18
C ASN A 308 7.95 -21.83 13.69
N VAL A 309 8.19 -22.86 12.91
CA VAL A 309 8.41 -22.74 11.46
C VAL A 309 7.07 -22.50 10.76
N GLN A 310 6.88 -21.31 10.21
CA GLN A 310 5.65 -20.92 9.49
C GLN A 310 5.68 -21.45 8.05
N ALA A 311 6.82 -21.29 7.35
CA ALA A 311 6.97 -21.75 5.98
C ALA A 311 8.43 -22.06 5.65
N VAL A 312 8.64 -23.03 4.77
CA VAL A 312 9.93 -23.33 4.15
C VAL A 312 9.76 -23.28 2.64
N ARG A 313 10.74 -22.69 1.95
CA ARG A 313 10.80 -22.68 0.48
C ARG A 313 12.18 -23.09 0.01
N HIS A 314 12.23 -23.94 -1.01
CA HIS A 314 13.46 -24.32 -1.70
C HIS A 314 13.22 -24.18 -3.20
N VAL A 315 14.02 -23.36 -3.85
CA VAL A 315 13.94 -23.11 -5.29
C VAL A 315 15.33 -23.33 -5.87
N ALA A 316 15.48 -24.28 -6.77
CA ALA A 316 16.77 -24.64 -7.34
C ALA A 316 16.65 -25.05 -8.81
N ARG A 317 17.71 -24.77 -9.59
CA ARG A 317 17.91 -25.28 -10.96
C ARG A 317 19.40 -25.40 -11.25
N GLY A 318 19.81 -26.43 -11.99
CA GLY A 318 21.21 -26.69 -12.31
C GLY A 318 22.05 -27.13 -11.10
N ASP A 319 23.34 -26.86 -11.16
CA ASP A 319 24.32 -27.15 -10.11
C ASP A 319 24.95 -25.81 -9.61
N ALA A 320 24.26 -25.10 -8.72
CA ALA A 320 24.72 -23.82 -8.21
C ALA A 320 26.07 -23.92 -7.48
N ALA A 321 26.25 -24.94 -6.64
CA ALA A 321 27.48 -25.13 -5.88
C ALA A 321 28.69 -25.42 -6.80
N GLY A 322 28.52 -26.30 -7.75
CA GLY A 322 29.58 -26.64 -8.73
C GLY A 322 29.86 -25.44 -9.67
N ALA A 323 28.86 -24.74 -10.12
CA ALA A 323 29.02 -23.55 -10.95
C ALA A 323 29.81 -22.45 -10.22
N ILE A 324 29.48 -22.17 -8.97
CA ILE A 324 30.18 -21.19 -8.12
C ILE A 324 31.65 -21.67 -7.90
N ALA A 325 31.85 -22.91 -7.60
CA ALA A 325 33.21 -23.47 -7.35
C ALA A 325 34.13 -23.36 -8.59
N ARG A 326 33.56 -23.40 -9.81
CA ARG A 326 34.29 -23.23 -11.07
C ARG A 326 34.41 -21.79 -11.54
N SER A 327 33.75 -20.85 -10.87
CA SER A 327 33.74 -19.41 -11.22
C SER A 327 35.11 -18.76 -11.02
N LYS A 328 35.45 -17.80 -11.88
CA LYS A 328 36.70 -17.03 -11.77
C LYS A 328 36.65 -16.09 -10.57
N TYR A 329 35.48 -15.48 -10.33
CA TYR A 329 35.25 -14.57 -9.22
C TYR A 329 34.07 -15.07 -8.39
N VAL A 330 34.25 -15.09 -7.08
CA VAL A 330 33.21 -15.48 -6.12
C VAL A 330 33.12 -14.40 -5.04
N ILE A 331 31.90 -14.06 -4.66
CA ILE A 331 31.58 -13.14 -3.56
C ILE A 331 30.51 -13.78 -2.68
N SER A 332 30.71 -13.69 -1.36
CA SER A 332 29.72 -14.07 -0.35
C SER A 332 29.53 -12.91 0.62
N GLN A 333 28.26 -12.56 0.90
CA GLN A 333 27.91 -11.48 1.81
C GLN A 333 26.65 -11.83 2.60
N HIS A 334 26.60 -11.28 3.83
CA HIS A 334 25.42 -11.28 4.69
C HIS A 334 24.67 -9.97 4.55
N PHE A 335 23.31 -10.03 4.47
CA PHE A 335 22.45 -8.86 4.34
C PHE A 335 21.36 -8.87 5.41
N GLU A 336 21.02 -7.69 5.92
CA GLU A 336 19.90 -7.51 6.85
C GLU A 336 18.95 -6.42 6.36
N THR A 337 17.66 -6.68 6.49
CA THR A 337 16.64 -5.67 6.22
C THR A 337 15.66 -5.55 7.39
N PRO A 338 15.18 -4.33 7.72
CA PRO A 338 14.41 -4.08 8.94
C PRO A 338 12.91 -4.35 8.76
N TRP A 339 12.21 -4.42 9.89
CA TRP A 339 10.80 -4.12 9.98
C TRP A 339 10.53 -2.71 9.46
N THR A 340 9.49 -2.52 8.64
CA THR A 340 9.00 -1.18 8.26
C THR A 340 7.48 -1.13 8.20
N GLU A 341 6.98 0.10 8.30
CA GLU A 341 5.56 0.45 8.40
C GLU A 341 5.03 0.95 7.06
N HIS A 342 3.84 0.50 6.64
CA HIS A 342 3.15 0.98 5.44
C HIS A 342 2.93 2.48 5.48
N ALA A 343 2.54 2.98 6.64
CA ALA A 343 2.30 4.39 6.91
C ALA A 343 1.23 5.01 6.00
N PHE A 344 0.21 4.25 5.60
CA PHE A 344 -0.96 4.84 4.96
C PHE A 344 -1.61 5.86 5.90
N LEU A 345 -2.15 6.95 5.32
CA LEU A 345 -2.62 8.07 6.14
C LEU A 345 -3.98 7.80 6.80
N GLU A 346 -4.83 7.01 6.16
CA GLU A 346 -6.12 6.60 6.73
C GLU A 346 -5.94 5.44 7.71
N PRO A 347 -6.17 5.61 9.03
CA PRO A 347 -6.30 4.47 9.94
C PRO A 347 -7.47 3.59 9.52
N GLU A 348 -7.40 2.30 9.84
CA GLU A 348 -8.44 1.34 9.55
C GLU A 348 -9.75 1.72 10.24
N CYS A 349 -10.83 1.68 9.48
CA CYS A 349 -12.17 2.00 9.95
C CYS A 349 -13.21 1.15 9.21
N ALA A 350 -14.22 0.71 9.93
CA ALA A 350 -15.41 0.07 9.37
C ALA A 350 -16.66 0.63 10.04
N VAL A 351 -17.73 0.77 9.25
CA VAL A 351 -19.07 1.13 9.74
C VAL A 351 -20.02 0.00 9.38
N ALA A 352 -20.73 -0.53 10.37
CA ALA A 352 -21.73 -1.58 10.17
C ALA A 352 -23.11 -1.13 10.64
N TYR A 353 -24.16 -1.56 9.94
CA TYR A 353 -25.55 -1.32 10.31
C TYR A 353 -26.46 -2.38 9.67
N ARG A 354 -27.70 -2.50 10.15
CA ARG A 354 -28.71 -3.33 9.48
C ARG A 354 -29.29 -2.55 8.31
N ASP A 355 -29.31 -3.16 7.13
CA ASP A 355 -30.00 -2.61 5.96
C ASP A 355 -31.51 -2.88 6.00
N LEU A 356 -32.23 -2.49 4.94
CA LEU A 356 -33.68 -2.66 4.86
C LEU A 356 -34.13 -4.13 4.81
N ASP A 357 -33.25 -5.03 4.37
CA ASP A 357 -33.50 -6.48 4.32
C ASP A 357 -33.18 -7.16 5.67
N GLY A 358 -32.60 -6.40 6.61
CA GLY A 358 -32.12 -6.88 7.91
C GLY A 358 -30.72 -7.53 7.83
N ASP A 359 -30.05 -7.46 6.70
CA ASP A 359 -28.68 -7.93 6.55
C ASP A 359 -27.69 -6.95 7.20
N VAL A 360 -26.54 -7.43 7.61
CA VAL A 360 -25.44 -6.55 8.05
C VAL A 360 -24.81 -5.89 6.82
N MET A 361 -25.01 -4.58 6.69
CA MET A 361 -24.27 -3.76 5.72
C MET A 361 -22.97 -3.32 6.35
N LEU A 362 -21.82 -3.59 5.69
CA LEU A 362 -20.48 -3.26 6.15
C LEU A 362 -19.78 -2.34 5.15
N LEU A 363 -19.49 -1.13 5.56
CA LEU A 363 -18.71 -0.15 4.80
C LEU A 363 -17.26 -0.22 5.25
N THR A 364 -16.33 -0.49 4.32
CA THR A 364 -14.95 -0.85 4.65
C THR A 364 -13.91 0.00 3.90
N THR A 365 -12.66 -0.09 4.38
CA THR A 365 -11.45 0.44 3.75
C THR A 365 -10.40 -0.67 3.62
N ASP A 366 -10.68 -1.69 2.81
CA ASP A 366 -9.83 -2.87 2.62
C ASP A 366 -9.39 -3.07 1.16
N GLN A 367 -8.55 -4.07 0.94
CA GLN A 367 -8.05 -4.44 -0.38
C GLN A 367 -8.90 -5.51 -1.07
N SER A 368 -9.93 -6.05 -0.40
CA SER A 368 -10.91 -6.99 -0.95
C SER A 368 -12.21 -7.04 -0.17
N ALA A 369 -13.29 -6.52 -0.74
CA ALA A 369 -14.63 -6.63 -0.15
C ALA A 369 -15.10 -8.10 -0.08
N HIS A 370 -14.71 -8.94 -1.02
CA HIS A 370 -15.13 -10.35 -1.08
C HIS A 370 -14.41 -11.23 -0.06
N THR A 371 -13.13 -11.01 0.20
CA THR A 371 -12.40 -11.66 1.30
C THR A 371 -13.01 -11.25 2.65
N THR A 372 -13.28 -9.96 2.84
CA THR A 372 -14.01 -9.46 4.03
C THR A 372 -15.37 -10.11 4.19
N LEU A 373 -16.14 -10.24 3.09
CA LEU A 373 -17.43 -10.94 3.12
C LEU A 373 -17.27 -12.40 3.55
N HIS A 374 -16.28 -13.10 2.99
CA HIS A 374 -16.05 -14.52 3.30
C HIS A 374 -15.72 -14.72 4.79
N GLU A 375 -14.72 -14.02 5.30
CA GLU A 375 -14.26 -14.15 6.67
C GLU A 375 -15.33 -13.70 7.67
N CYS A 376 -16.02 -12.58 7.42
CA CYS A 376 -17.14 -12.15 8.27
C CYS A 376 -18.31 -13.14 8.23
N SER A 377 -18.58 -13.78 7.10
CA SER A 377 -19.64 -14.81 7.01
C SER A 377 -19.32 -16.04 7.86
N LEU A 378 -18.06 -16.46 7.89
CA LEU A 378 -17.61 -17.55 8.78
C LEU A 378 -17.74 -17.16 10.25
N LEU A 379 -17.26 -15.98 10.63
CA LEU A 379 -17.35 -15.44 11.98
C LEU A 379 -18.80 -15.36 12.49
N LEU A 380 -19.71 -14.89 11.64
CA LEU A 380 -21.13 -14.72 12.00
C LEU A 380 -21.94 -16.01 11.86
N GLY A 381 -21.38 -17.08 11.27
CA GLY A 381 -22.12 -18.27 10.89
C GLY A 381 -23.32 -17.96 9.98
N SER A 382 -23.23 -16.89 9.18
CA SER A 382 -24.35 -16.32 8.43
C SER A 382 -23.91 -15.69 7.12
N LYS A 383 -24.71 -15.88 6.07
CA LYS A 383 -24.52 -15.19 4.76
C LYS A 383 -25.30 -13.86 4.65
N LYS A 384 -25.98 -13.46 5.74
CA LYS A 384 -26.75 -12.20 5.79
C LYS A 384 -25.85 -11.01 6.07
N ILE A 385 -24.92 -10.78 5.17
CA ILE A 385 -23.96 -9.68 5.21
C ILE A 385 -23.67 -9.19 3.79
N LYS A 386 -23.54 -7.90 3.63
CA LYS A 386 -23.15 -7.20 2.41
C LYS A 386 -21.97 -6.29 2.72
N VAL A 387 -20.97 -6.27 1.84
CA VAL A 387 -19.75 -5.46 2.03
C VAL A 387 -19.60 -4.49 0.87
N GLN A 388 -19.28 -3.24 1.16
CA GLN A 388 -18.96 -2.22 0.17
C GLN A 388 -17.70 -1.46 0.55
N ASN A 389 -16.73 -1.45 -0.36
CA ASN A 389 -15.57 -0.59 -0.19
C ASN A 389 -15.93 0.86 -0.41
N GLN A 390 -15.50 1.71 0.51
CA GLN A 390 -15.52 3.15 0.38
C GLN A 390 -14.24 3.63 -0.31
N LEU A 391 -13.94 4.94 -0.30
CA LEU A 391 -12.59 5.38 -0.65
C LEU A 391 -11.58 4.79 0.34
N VAL A 392 -10.46 4.34 -0.19
CA VAL A 392 -9.37 3.77 0.61
C VAL A 392 -8.19 4.74 0.63
N GLY A 393 -7.81 5.20 1.81
CA GLY A 393 -6.77 6.19 2.04
C GLY A 393 -5.34 5.64 2.02
N GLY A 394 -5.06 4.73 1.06
CA GLY A 394 -3.83 3.97 0.91
C GLY A 394 -3.89 2.61 1.60
N GLY A 395 -3.18 1.63 1.07
CA GLY A 395 -3.12 0.28 1.63
C GLY A 395 -1.71 -0.31 1.55
N PHE A 396 -1.12 -0.38 0.36
CA PHE A 396 0.23 -0.89 0.09
C PHE A 396 0.46 -2.35 0.51
N GLY A 397 -0.61 -3.11 0.74
CA GLY A 397 -0.61 -4.46 1.31
C GLY A 397 -1.09 -4.52 2.77
N GLY A 398 -1.00 -3.44 3.53
CA GLY A 398 -1.35 -3.42 4.95
C GLY A 398 -2.85 -3.45 5.26
N LYS A 399 -3.71 -3.45 4.23
CA LYS A 399 -5.17 -3.57 4.38
C LYS A 399 -5.72 -4.82 3.66
N GLU A 400 -4.88 -5.83 3.46
CA GLU A 400 -5.30 -7.15 2.95
C GLU A 400 -5.90 -7.99 4.07
N ASP A 401 -5.26 -8.02 5.24
CA ASP A 401 -5.75 -8.73 6.41
C ASP A 401 -6.88 -7.98 7.15
N MET A 402 -7.72 -8.72 7.86
CA MET A 402 -8.76 -8.16 8.74
C MET A 402 -8.16 -7.35 9.88
N SER A 403 -8.78 -6.22 10.20
CA SER A 403 -8.37 -5.37 11.34
C SER A 403 -9.53 -4.93 12.22
N VAL A 404 -10.61 -4.41 11.61
CA VAL A 404 -11.79 -3.88 12.31
C VAL A 404 -13.11 -4.33 11.71
N GLN A 405 -13.11 -4.86 10.50
CA GLN A 405 -14.29 -5.25 9.74
C GLN A 405 -15.11 -6.31 10.49
N HIS A 406 -14.44 -7.36 10.94
CA HIS A 406 -15.03 -8.46 11.73
C HIS A 406 -15.57 -7.97 13.08
N HIS A 407 -14.92 -7.01 13.74
CA HIS A 407 -15.41 -6.40 14.98
C HIS A 407 -16.70 -5.60 14.74
N ALA A 408 -16.74 -4.75 13.71
CA ALA A 408 -17.93 -3.97 13.38
C ALA A 408 -19.11 -4.88 12.99
N ALA A 409 -18.85 -5.90 12.15
CA ALA A 409 -19.84 -6.87 11.74
C ALA A 409 -20.42 -7.63 12.93
N LEU A 410 -19.56 -8.14 13.85
CA LEU A 410 -19.97 -8.86 15.05
C LEU A 410 -20.84 -7.99 15.98
N ILE A 411 -20.41 -6.76 16.26
CA ILE A 411 -21.17 -5.84 17.13
C ILE A 411 -22.57 -5.61 16.56
N THR A 412 -22.68 -5.25 15.28
CA THR A 412 -24.01 -5.01 14.67
C THR A 412 -24.84 -6.29 14.59
N TYR A 413 -24.22 -7.45 14.35
CA TYR A 413 -24.93 -8.72 14.29
C TYR A 413 -25.57 -9.09 15.64
N VAL A 414 -24.80 -8.97 16.73
CA VAL A 414 -25.22 -9.35 18.08
C VAL A 414 -26.16 -8.32 18.72
N THR A 415 -25.84 -7.03 18.57
CA THR A 415 -26.54 -5.96 19.28
C THR A 415 -27.68 -5.33 18.48
N GLY A 416 -27.66 -5.46 17.15
CA GLY A 416 -28.57 -4.73 16.24
C GLY A 416 -28.25 -3.24 16.07
N LEU A 417 -27.26 -2.72 16.80
CA LEU A 417 -26.88 -1.30 16.72
C LEU A 417 -26.05 -0.99 15.48
N PRO A 418 -26.26 0.17 14.85
CA PRO A 418 -25.26 0.69 13.93
C PRO A 418 -23.99 1.06 14.70
N VAL A 419 -22.82 0.71 14.18
CA VAL A 419 -21.55 0.92 14.88
C VAL A 419 -20.44 1.41 13.95
N LYS A 420 -19.59 2.28 14.46
CA LYS A 420 -18.28 2.62 13.89
C LYS A 420 -17.18 2.01 14.74
N VAL A 421 -16.29 1.22 14.10
CA VAL A 421 -15.06 0.72 14.70
C VAL A 421 -13.89 1.33 13.95
N LYS A 422 -13.10 2.16 14.63
CA LYS A 422 -11.94 2.86 14.06
C LYS A 422 -10.73 2.67 14.97
N LEU A 423 -9.59 2.33 14.40
CA LEU A 423 -8.34 2.29 15.13
C LEU A 423 -7.81 3.71 15.39
N SER A 424 -7.29 3.95 16.58
CA SER A 424 -6.35 5.05 16.78
C SER A 424 -5.08 4.80 15.96
N ARG A 425 -4.28 5.84 15.69
CA ARG A 425 -3.01 5.65 14.96
C ARG A 425 -2.06 4.71 15.70
N ALA A 426 -2.03 4.76 17.02
CA ALA A 426 -1.21 3.84 17.82
C ALA A 426 -1.66 2.38 17.67
N GLU A 427 -2.97 2.12 17.66
CA GLU A 427 -3.51 0.78 17.40
C GLU A 427 -3.25 0.35 15.96
N SER A 428 -3.43 1.22 14.97
CA SER A 428 -3.12 0.95 13.56
C SER A 428 -1.65 0.53 13.41
N LEU A 429 -0.71 1.25 14.03
CA LEU A 429 0.71 0.88 14.01
C LEU A 429 0.99 -0.47 14.67
N LEU A 430 0.22 -0.88 15.67
CA LEU A 430 0.39 -2.15 16.39
C LEU A 430 -0.21 -3.34 15.64
N ILE A 431 -1.35 -3.16 14.96
CA ILE A 431 -2.23 -4.27 14.58
C ILE A 431 -1.99 -4.76 13.16
N HIS A 432 -2.01 -3.88 12.13
CA HIS A 432 -1.89 -4.36 10.77
C HIS A 432 -0.51 -4.94 10.46
N PRO A 433 -0.41 -5.93 9.56
CA PRO A 433 0.86 -6.58 9.25
C PRO A 433 1.93 -5.61 8.72
N LYS A 434 3.18 -5.88 9.02
CA LYS A 434 4.35 -5.06 8.66
C LYS A 434 5.15 -5.67 7.50
N ARG A 435 6.18 -4.97 6.99
CA ARG A 435 7.19 -5.58 6.13
C ARG A 435 8.03 -6.56 6.93
N HIS A 436 8.18 -7.76 6.45
CA HIS A 436 9.06 -8.77 7.05
C HIS A 436 10.51 -8.28 7.10
N PRO A 437 11.19 -8.35 8.25
CA PRO A 437 12.64 -8.25 8.30
C PRO A 437 13.24 -9.54 7.75
N PHE A 438 14.36 -9.41 7.02
CA PHE A 438 15.06 -10.53 6.43
C PHE A 438 16.53 -10.54 6.82
N TRP A 439 17.08 -11.71 7.06
CA TRP A 439 18.50 -12.02 7.20
C TRP A 439 18.87 -12.97 6.06
N MET A 440 19.86 -12.62 5.29
CA MET A 440 20.12 -13.28 4.01
C MET A 440 21.61 -13.48 3.80
N ASP A 441 22.02 -14.70 3.52
CA ASP A 441 23.38 -15.04 3.10
C ASP A 441 23.36 -15.33 1.60
N PHE A 442 24.07 -14.55 0.80
CA PHE A 442 24.16 -14.70 -0.65
C PHE A 442 25.58 -15.01 -1.08
N THR A 443 25.73 -15.94 -2.03
CA THR A 443 26.98 -16.24 -2.74
C THR A 443 26.72 -16.21 -4.24
N MET A 444 27.55 -15.46 -4.97
CA MET A 444 27.49 -15.33 -6.45
C MET A 444 28.84 -15.66 -7.05
N GLY A 445 28.84 -16.42 -8.15
CA GLY A 445 30.01 -16.71 -8.96
C GLY A 445 29.88 -16.18 -10.38
N CYS A 446 30.96 -15.60 -10.93
CA CYS A 446 31.05 -15.14 -12.31
C CYS A 446 32.32 -15.64 -13.01
N ASP A 447 32.31 -15.67 -14.35
CA ASP A 447 33.50 -15.87 -15.16
C ASP A 447 34.37 -14.59 -15.26
N GLU A 448 35.44 -14.64 -16.02
CA GLU A 448 36.36 -13.52 -16.27
C GLU A 448 35.72 -12.33 -17.00
N ASN A 449 34.60 -12.53 -17.69
CA ASN A 449 33.85 -11.51 -18.41
C ASN A 449 32.68 -10.92 -17.58
N GLY A 450 32.49 -11.39 -16.36
CA GLY A 450 31.38 -10.98 -15.49
C GLY A 450 30.03 -11.64 -15.83
N ILE A 451 30.05 -12.75 -16.55
CA ILE A 451 28.85 -13.55 -16.80
C ILE A 451 28.56 -14.41 -15.57
N ILE A 452 27.36 -14.26 -14.99
CA ILE A 452 26.93 -15.01 -13.82
C ILE A 452 26.89 -16.49 -14.12
N GLN A 453 27.59 -17.30 -13.33
CA GLN A 453 27.67 -18.74 -13.44
C GLN A 453 26.72 -19.43 -12.47
N GLY A 454 26.54 -18.86 -11.28
CA GLY A 454 25.65 -19.41 -10.29
C GLY A 454 25.41 -18.47 -9.10
N VAL A 455 24.25 -18.64 -8.46
CA VAL A 455 23.87 -17.94 -7.23
C VAL A 455 23.32 -18.95 -6.22
N LYS A 456 23.76 -18.81 -4.96
CA LYS A 456 23.21 -19.56 -3.83
C LYS A 456 22.84 -18.61 -2.72
N ALA A 457 21.67 -18.82 -2.08
CA ALA A 457 21.28 -18.00 -0.96
C ALA A 457 20.50 -18.78 0.12
N LYS A 458 20.64 -18.31 1.35
CA LYS A 458 19.80 -18.69 2.49
C LYS A 458 19.08 -17.45 3.02
N VAL A 459 17.77 -17.56 3.18
CA VAL A 459 16.90 -16.44 3.60
C VAL A 459 16.13 -16.85 4.84
N VAL A 460 16.22 -16.04 5.89
CA VAL A 460 15.44 -16.19 7.13
C VAL A 460 14.55 -14.97 7.29
N SER A 461 13.30 -15.18 7.65
CA SER A 461 12.36 -14.07 7.94
C SER A 461 11.58 -14.28 9.23
N ASP A 462 11.23 -13.17 9.88
CA ASP A 462 10.30 -13.13 11.00
C ASP A 462 8.92 -12.75 10.45
N THR A 463 7.91 -13.61 10.65
CA THR A 463 6.54 -13.37 10.23
C THR A 463 5.66 -12.80 11.36
N GLY A 464 6.20 -12.67 12.56
CA GLY A 464 5.44 -12.23 13.73
C GLY A 464 4.42 -13.28 14.21
N ALA A 465 3.35 -12.80 14.81
CA ALA A 465 2.40 -13.62 15.56
C ALA A 465 1.46 -14.48 14.70
N PHE A 466 1.29 -14.16 13.41
CA PHE A 466 0.32 -14.84 12.55
C PHE A 466 0.91 -15.14 11.17
N ALA A 467 0.33 -16.13 10.49
CA ALA A 467 0.73 -16.49 9.13
C ALA A 467 0.52 -15.35 8.14
N SER A 468 -0.61 -14.65 8.20
CA SER A 468 -0.96 -13.62 7.22
C SER A 468 -0.56 -14.05 5.81
N LEU A 469 0.31 -13.29 5.13
CA LEU A 469 0.89 -13.62 3.84
C LEU A 469 2.40 -13.99 3.92
N GLY A 470 2.89 -14.40 5.11
CA GLY A 470 4.32 -14.71 5.33
C GLY A 470 4.87 -15.79 4.39
N GLY A 471 4.15 -16.89 4.20
CA GLY A 471 4.52 -17.96 3.28
C GLY A 471 4.63 -17.48 1.83
N PRO A 472 3.62 -16.83 1.26
CA PRO A 472 3.68 -16.22 -0.07
C PRO A 472 4.75 -15.14 -0.23
N VAL A 473 5.01 -14.31 0.78
CA VAL A 473 6.09 -13.31 0.76
C VAL A 473 7.45 -13.97 0.65
N LEU A 474 7.70 -15.01 1.48
CA LEU A 474 8.92 -15.82 1.40
C LEU A 474 9.08 -16.48 0.03
N GLU A 475 8.00 -17.02 -0.52
CA GLU A 475 8.00 -17.66 -1.83
C GLU A 475 8.37 -16.69 -2.96
N ARG A 476 7.82 -15.46 -2.95
CA ARG A 476 8.19 -14.42 -3.92
C ARG A 476 9.63 -13.94 -3.72
N ALA A 477 10.08 -13.82 -2.48
CA ALA A 477 11.47 -13.51 -2.17
C ALA A 477 12.41 -14.54 -2.80
N CYS A 478 12.17 -15.83 -2.56
CA CYS A 478 13.00 -16.92 -3.09
C CYS A 478 12.94 -17.01 -4.63
N THR A 479 11.74 -16.92 -5.23
CA THR A 479 11.56 -17.02 -6.69
C THR A 479 12.25 -15.90 -7.45
N HIS A 480 12.33 -14.69 -6.89
CA HIS A 480 12.91 -13.51 -7.52
C HIS A 480 14.36 -13.21 -7.07
N ALA A 481 14.90 -13.94 -6.08
CA ALA A 481 16.24 -13.72 -5.52
C ALA A 481 17.36 -13.83 -6.55
N ALA A 482 17.11 -14.55 -7.65
CA ALA A 482 18.04 -14.71 -8.76
C ALA A 482 18.23 -13.43 -9.61
N GLY A 483 17.36 -12.44 -9.45
CA GLY A 483 17.35 -11.22 -10.26
C GLY A 483 16.85 -11.42 -11.70
N PRO A 484 16.78 -10.35 -12.52
CA PRO A 484 16.29 -10.38 -13.90
C PRO A 484 17.40 -10.79 -14.91
N TYR A 485 18.15 -11.85 -14.63
CA TYR A 485 19.35 -12.21 -15.38
C TYR A 485 19.25 -13.61 -16.00
N ALA A 486 19.94 -13.81 -17.12
CA ALA A 486 19.95 -15.06 -17.88
C ALA A 486 21.13 -15.94 -17.44
N TYR A 487 20.91 -16.85 -16.49
CA TYR A 487 21.82 -17.88 -16.08
C TYR A 487 21.05 -19.11 -15.58
N GLU A 488 21.71 -20.25 -15.44
CA GLU A 488 21.03 -21.52 -15.18
C GLU A 488 21.11 -21.97 -13.73
N ASN A 489 22.26 -21.78 -13.08
CA ASN A 489 22.54 -22.46 -11.83
C ASN A 489 22.20 -21.58 -10.64
N PHE A 490 21.12 -21.92 -9.91
CA PHE A 490 20.79 -21.22 -8.69
C PHE A 490 20.16 -22.16 -7.65
N GLU A 491 20.34 -21.82 -6.38
CA GLU A 491 19.75 -22.55 -5.25
C GLU A 491 19.43 -21.56 -4.14
N ILE A 492 18.17 -21.44 -3.79
CA ILE A 492 17.66 -20.53 -2.77
C ILE A 492 16.86 -21.30 -1.73
N GLU A 493 17.26 -21.21 -0.48
CA GLU A 493 16.55 -21.77 0.67
C GLU A 493 15.97 -20.65 1.53
N GLY A 494 14.69 -20.72 1.88
CA GLY A 494 14.01 -19.74 2.71
C GLY A 494 13.27 -20.38 3.87
N THR A 495 13.33 -19.77 5.05
CA THR A 495 12.53 -20.16 6.23
C THR A 495 11.90 -18.93 6.88
N ALA A 496 10.59 -18.97 7.11
CA ALA A 496 9.87 -18.00 7.90
C ALA A 496 9.51 -18.60 9.27
N TYR A 497 9.68 -17.79 10.32
CA TYR A 497 9.38 -18.19 11.70
C TYR A 497 8.28 -17.34 12.29
N TYR A 498 7.39 -17.95 13.07
CA TYR A 498 6.51 -17.27 14.01
C TYR A 498 7.31 -16.71 15.19
N THR A 499 6.91 -15.52 15.64
CA THR A 499 7.38 -14.90 16.90
C THR A 499 6.19 -14.21 17.58
N ASN A 500 6.39 -13.69 18.81
CA ASN A 500 5.35 -12.91 19.46
C ASN A 500 5.43 -11.40 19.12
N ASN A 501 6.16 -11.04 18.08
CA ASN A 501 6.18 -9.69 17.51
C ASN A 501 4.87 -9.36 16.79
N PRO A 502 4.59 -8.06 16.51
CA PRO A 502 3.49 -7.71 15.62
C PRO A 502 3.56 -8.49 14.30
N PRO A 503 2.41 -8.86 13.70
CA PRO A 503 2.41 -9.69 12.49
C PRO A 503 3.11 -8.99 11.30
N ALA A 504 3.71 -9.79 10.43
CA ALA A 504 4.19 -9.34 9.13
C ALA A 504 3.35 -9.97 8.01
N GLY A 505 3.18 -9.25 6.91
CA GLY A 505 2.33 -9.67 5.81
C GLY A 505 2.69 -8.98 4.50
N ALA A 506 1.69 -8.72 3.67
CA ALA A 506 1.88 -8.02 2.40
C ALA A 506 2.39 -6.59 2.63
N PHE A 507 3.44 -6.23 1.93
CA PHE A 507 3.91 -4.86 1.78
C PHE A 507 4.50 -4.69 0.38
N ARG A 508 4.20 -3.59 -0.30
CA ARG A 508 4.61 -3.22 -1.66
C ARG A 508 6.01 -3.73 -2.01
N GLY A 509 6.10 -4.61 -3.01
CA GLY A 509 7.32 -5.36 -3.37
C GLY A 509 7.36 -6.81 -2.88
N PHE A 510 6.61 -7.16 -1.80
CA PHE A 510 6.22 -8.51 -1.40
C PHE A 510 7.40 -9.50 -1.34
N GLY A 511 8.43 -9.20 -0.52
CA GLY A 511 9.64 -10.03 -0.36
C GLY A 511 10.75 -9.75 -1.38
N VAL A 512 10.39 -9.28 -2.57
CA VAL A 512 11.37 -9.04 -3.64
C VAL A 512 12.23 -7.80 -3.36
N THR A 513 11.71 -6.80 -2.65
CA THR A 513 12.49 -5.62 -2.24
C THR A 513 13.71 -6.00 -1.39
N GLN A 514 13.54 -6.98 -0.49
CA GLN A 514 14.59 -7.45 0.39
C GLN A 514 15.67 -8.22 -0.38
N THR A 515 15.29 -9.22 -1.18
CA THR A 515 16.25 -10.04 -1.94
C THR A 515 16.89 -9.26 -3.09
N CYS A 516 16.21 -8.27 -3.69
CA CYS A 516 16.78 -7.37 -4.67
C CYS A 516 17.92 -6.53 -4.06
N PHE A 517 17.78 -6.04 -2.82
CA PHE A 517 18.86 -5.35 -2.12
C PHE A 517 20.13 -6.21 -2.05
N ALA A 518 19.99 -7.49 -1.73
CA ALA A 518 21.11 -8.43 -1.63
C ALA A 518 21.76 -8.72 -3.00
N VAL A 519 20.97 -9.23 -3.97
CA VAL A 519 21.53 -9.66 -5.26
C VAL A 519 22.12 -8.53 -6.08
N GLU A 520 21.50 -7.34 -6.06
CA GLU A 520 21.95 -6.17 -6.80
C GLU A 520 23.20 -5.52 -6.17
N THR A 521 23.31 -5.52 -4.83
CA THR A 521 24.50 -5.06 -4.13
C THR A 521 25.69 -6.02 -4.42
N LEU A 522 25.42 -7.32 -4.43
CA LEU A 522 26.42 -8.32 -4.78
C LEU A 522 26.91 -8.15 -6.23
N LEU A 523 25.99 -7.88 -7.16
CA LEU A 523 26.33 -7.68 -8.57
C LEU A 523 27.15 -6.39 -8.79
N ASN A 524 26.89 -5.33 -8.01
CA ASN A 524 27.72 -4.11 -8.03
C ASN A 524 29.15 -4.40 -7.54
N GLU A 525 29.30 -5.19 -6.48
CA GLU A 525 30.61 -5.63 -6.00
C GLU A 525 31.33 -6.52 -7.03
N MET A 526 30.57 -7.38 -7.70
CA MET A 526 31.12 -8.24 -8.78
C MET A 526 31.61 -7.39 -9.95
N ALA A 527 30.92 -6.34 -10.35
CA ALA A 527 31.35 -5.42 -11.40
C ALA A 527 32.73 -4.82 -11.09
N ASP A 528 32.93 -4.37 -9.84
CA ASP A 528 34.24 -3.84 -9.40
C ASP A 528 35.34 -4.89 -9.45
N LYS A 529 35.02 -6.13 -9.03
CA LYS A 529 35.99 -7.26 -9.04
C LYS A 529 36.40 -7.68 -10.45
N VAL A 530 35.46 -7.64 -11.40
CA VAL A 530 35.70 -7.91 -12.83
C VAL A 530 36.40 -6.72 -13.51
N GLY A 531 36.26 -5.49 -12.99
CA GLY A 531 36.81 -4.26 -13.57
C GLY A 531 35.94 -3.65 -14.67
N ILE A 532 34.63 -3.84 -14.60
CA ILE A 532 33.64 -3.26 -15.53
C ILE A 532 32.63 -2.40 -14.77
N THR A 533 31.83 -1.62 -15.48
CA THR A 533 30.84 -0.76 -14.83
C THR A 533 29.62 -1.53 -14.33
N PRO A 534 28.92 -1.04 -13.29
CA PRO A 534 27.64 -1.59 -12.86
C PRO A 534 26.59 -1.69 -13.96
N TRP A 535 26.60 -0.75 -14.92
CA TRP A 535 25.73 -0.79 -16.08
C TRP A 535 26.11 -1.93 -17.04
N GLU A 536 27.41 -2.10 -17.31
CA GLU A 536 27.89 -3.09 -18.26
C GLU A 536 27.67 -4.52 -17.79
N ILE A 537 27.90 -4.83 -16.49
CA ILE A 537 27.67 -6.18 -15.96
C ILE A 537 26.19 -6.57 -16.09
N ARG A 538 25.28 -5.62 -15.87
CA ARG A 538 23.84 -5.84 -16.04
C ARG A 538 23.45 -6.06 -17.49
N LEU A 539 23.97 -5.26 -18.42
CA LEU A 539 23.69 -5.42 -19.85
C LEU A 539 24.15 -6.77 -20.39
N ARG A 540 25.34 -7.27 -19.93
CA ARG A 540 25.90 -8.59 -20.32
C ARG A 540 25.00 -9.74 -19.86
N ASN A 541 24.42 -9.64 -18.65
CA ASN A 541 23.61 -10.68 -18.02
C ASN A 541 22.10 -10.50 -18.22
N ALA A 542 21.63 -9.34 -18.72
CA ALA A 542 20.21 -9.02 -18.80
C ALA A 542 19.40 -10.08 -19.53
N ILE A 543 18.28 -10.45 -18.94
CA ILE A 543 17.26 -11.25 -19.63
C ILE A 543 16.73 -10.50 -20.86
N ARG A 544 16.48 -11.21 -21.95
CA ARG A 544 15.98 -10.68 -23.21
C ARG A 544 14.81 -11.51 -23.71
N PRO A 545 13.97 -11.01 -24.63
CA PRO A 545 12.89 -11.80 -25.26
C PRO A 545 13.40 -13.16 -25.78
N GLY A 546 12.70 -14.23 -25.42
CA GLY A 546 13.09 -15.61 -25.72
C GLY A 546 14.17 -16.18 -24.79
N GLY A 547 14.72 -15.40 -23.88
CA GLY A 547 15.68 -15.86 -22.86
C GLY A 547 15.01 -16.69 -21.77
N VAL A 548 15.84 -17.44 -21.04
CA VAL A 548 15.39 -18.32 -19.95
C VAL A 548 15.79 -17.72 -18.62
N LEU A 549 14.82 -17.42 -17.76
CA LEU A 549 15.07 -17.02 -16.37
C LEU A 549 15.67 -18.17 -15.56
N PRO A 550 16.36 -17.89 -14.44
CA PRO A 550 16.93 -18.92 -13.59
C PRO A 550 15.92 -19.99 -13.16
N ASN A 551 14.65 -19.62 -12.91
CA ASN A 551 13.57 -20.55 -12.60
C ASN A 551 13.09 -21.43 -13.78
N GLY A 552 13.66 -21.27 -14.97
CA GLY A 552 13.35 -22.05 -16.16
C GLY A 552 12.28 -21.46 -17.08
N GLN A 553 11.62 -20.39 -16.70
CA GLN A 553 10.60 -19.73 -17.55
C GLN A 553 11.24 -19.03 -18.74
N ILE A 554 10.72 -19.31 -19.92
CA ILE A 554 11.06 -18.58 -21.17
C ILE A 554 10.21 -17.33 -21.22
N VAL A 555 10.85 -16.14 -21.27
CA VAL A 555 10.15 -14.86 -21.28
C VAL A 555 9.77 -14.42 -22.70
N GLY A 556 8.65 -13.73 -22.82
CA GLY A 556 8.07 -13.29 -24.09
C GLY A 556 8.66 -11.99 -24.64
N ALA A 557 8.02 -11.49 -25.71
CA ALA A 557 8.42 -10.26 -26.43
C ALA A 557 8.25 -9.00 -25.57
N GLU A 558 7.41 -9.05 -24.55
CA GLU A 558 7.11 -7.98 -23.58
C GLU A 558 8.26 -7.70 -22.59
N THR A 559 9.36 -8.40 -22.69
CA THR A 559 10.51 -8.29 -21.77
C THR A 559 11.34 -7.04 -22.06
N GLY A 560 11.23 -6.02 -21.22
CA GLY A 560 11.79 -4.68 -21.44
C GLY A 560 12.98 -4.29 -20.56
N LEU A 561 13.71 -5.24 -19.95
CA LEU A 561 14.85 -4.91 -19.08
C LEU A 561 15.95 -4.13 -19.78
N VAL A 562 16.31 -4.51 -21.00
CA VAL A 562 17.37 -3.84 -21.76
C VAL A 562 16.97 -2.40 -22.07
N GLU A 563 15.72 -2.17 -22.45
CA GLU A 563 15.18 -0.84 -22.73
C GLU A 563 15.22 0.06 -21.48
N THR A 564 14.96 -0.49 -20.29
CA THR A 564 15.08 0.28 -19.04
C THR A 564 16.55 0.63 -18.73
N LEU A 565 17.50 -0.28 -19.00
CA LEU A 565 18.94 -0.02 -18.87
C LEU A 565 19.42 1.05 -19.84
N GLU A 566 18.98 0.99 -21.09
CA GLU A 566 19.33 1.97 -22.12
C GLU A 566 18.76 3.35 -21.82
N ALA A 567 17.54 3.41 -21.29
CA ALA A 567 16.89 4.67 -20.93
C ALA A 567 17.61 5.44 -19.83
N VAL A 568 18.23 4.77 -18.86
CA VAL A 568 19.00 5.44 -17.80
C VAL A 568 20.45 5.72 -18.19
N LYS A 569 20.99 5.08 -19.26
CA LYS A 569 22.39 5.21 -19.68
C LYS A 569 22.87 6.64 -19.88
N PRO A 570 22.13 7.54 -20.57
CA PRO A 570 22.56 8.92 -20.76
C PRO A 570 22.78 9.68 -19.43
N TYR A 571 21.93 9.40 -18.43
CA TYR A 571 22.01 10.00 -17.09
C TYR A 571 23.19 9.43 -16.31
N TYR A 572 23.42 8.11 -16.40
CA TYR A 572 24.56 7.43 -15.82
C TYR A 572 25.87 8.03 -16.33
N ASP A 573 26.02 8.10 -17.65
CA ASP A 573 27.22 8.64 -18.29
C ASP A 573 27.46 10.13 -17.97
N ALA A 574 26.37 10.91 -17.87
CA ALA A 574 26.46 12.32 -17.50
C ALA A 574 26.95 12.48 -16.05
N ALA A 575 26.45 11.67 -15.12
CA ALA A 575 26.88 11.69 -13.72
C ALA A 575 28.38 11.28 -13.58
N VAL A 576 28.79 10.20 -14.25
CA VAL A 576 30.17 9.73 -14.26
C VAL A 576 31.10 10.79 -14.84
N ARG A 577 30.77 11.41 -16.00
CA ARG A 577 31.59 12.51 -16.59
C ARG A 577 31.68 13.73 -15.68
N ALA A 578 30.64 13.98 -14.88
CA ALA A 578 30.62 15.08 -13.90
C ALA A 578 31.36 14.75 -12.59
N GLY A 579 31.91 13.53 -12.44
CA GLY A 579 32.59 13.07 -11.23
C GLY A 579 31.64 12.95 -10.05
N LYS A 580 30.33 12.71 -10.27
CA LYS A 580 29.32 12.51 -9.21
C LYS A 580 29.25 11.04 -8.81
N PRO A 581 29.08 10.73 -7.52
CA PRO A 581 28.80 9.38 -7.08
C PRO A 581 27.46 8.92 -7.65
N VAL A 582 27.45 7.81 -8.38
CA VAL A 582 26.27 7.28 -9.05
C VAL A 582 26.17 5.78 -8.82
N GLY A 583 24.98 5.33 -8.41
CA GLY A 583 24.66 3.92 -8.22
C GLY A 583 23.50 3.47 -9.08
N LEU A 584 23.50 2.20 -9.43
CA LEU A 584 22.55 1.58 -10.36
C LEU A 584 22.05 0.25 -9.83
N ALA A 585 20.76 -0.05 -10.05
CA ALA A 585 20.17 -1.36 -9.79
C ALA A 585 19.02 -1.67 -10.76
N CYS A 586 18.83 -2.95 -11.03
CA CYS A 586 17.73 -3.48 -11.80
C CYS A 586 16.76 -4.29 -10.92
N ALA A 587 15.55 -4.51 -11.41
CA ALA A 587 14.60 -5.43 -10.78
C ALA A 587 13.67 -6.05 -11.81
N MET A 588 13.09 -7.18 -11.43
CA MET A 588 11.87 -7.72 -12.03
C MET A 588 10.83 -7.95 -10.95
N LYS A 589 9.54 -7.84 -11.30
CA LYS A 589 8.44 -8.17 -10.40
C LYS A 589 7.28 -8.74 -11.20
N ASN A 590 6.73 -9.84 -10.71
CA ASN A 590 5.53 -10.42 -11.30
C ASN A 590 4.34 -9.45 -11.30
N ALA A 591 3.52 -9.53 -12.34
CA ALA A 591 2.15 -9.06 -12.38
C ALA A 591 1.22 -10.29 -12.33
N GLY A 592 0.25 -10.27 -11.40
CA GLY A 592 -0.56 -11.44 -11.06
C GLY A 592 0.00 -12.27 -9.92
N VAL A 593 -0.82 -13.21 -9.40
CA VAL A 593 -0.47 -14.06 -8.24
C VAL A 593 0.61 -15.08 -8.61
N GLY A 594 0.41 -15.84 -9.68
CA GLY A 594 1.41 -16.80 -10.18
C GLY A 594 1.60 -18.07 -9.35
N VAL A 595 2.66 -18.80 -9.65
CA VAL A 595 3.17 -20.01 -8.97
C VAL A 595 2.11 -21.09 -8.75
N GLY A 596 1.22 -21.29 -9.72
CA GLY A 596 0.16 -22.29 -9.69
C GLY A 596 -1.06 -21.92 -8.83
N LEU A 597 -1.06 -20.76 -8.19
CA LEU A 597 -2.22 -20.31 -7.41
C LEU A 597 -3.34 -19.81 -8.35
N PRO A 598 -4.62 -20.02 -7.99
CA PRO A 598 -5.75 -19.46 -8.74
C PRO A 598 -5.68 -17.93 -8.82
N ASP A 599 -5.77 -17.38 -10.03
CA ASP A 599 -5.76 -15.94 -10.25
C ASP A 599 -6.83 -15.55 -11.27
N TYR A 600 -8.00 -15.13 -10.75
CA TYR A 600 -9.17 -14.78 -11.52
C TYR A 600 -9.41 -13.28 -11.55
N GLY A 601 -9.62 -12.73 -12.74
CA GLY A 601 -10.24 -11.43 -12.94
C GLY A 601 -11.69 -11.62 -13.38
N ARG A 602 -12.59 -10.81 -12.85
CA ARG A 602 -14.01 -10.82 -13.20
C ARG A 602 -14.54 -9.40 -13.28
N CYS A 603 -15.34 -9.16 -14.30
CA CYS A 603 -15.98 -7.88 -14.54
C CYS A 603 -17.38 -8.11 -15.13
N LYS A 604 -18.36 -7.35 -14.66
CA LYS A 604 -19.71 -7.32 -15.17
C LYS A 604 -20.01 -5.91 -15.69
N LEU A 605 -20.53 -5.81 -16.90
CA LEU A 605 -21.04 -4.58 -17.48
C LEU A 605 -22.57 -4.68 -17.52
N ILE A 606 -23.25 -3.62 -17.11
CA ILE A 606 -24.73 -3.55 -17.14
C ILE A 606 -25.11 -2.24 -17.78
N VAL A 607 -26.08 -2.26 -18.71
CA VAL A 607 -26.74 -1.04 -19.16
C VAL A 607 -27.85 -0.72 -18.17
N GLU A 608 -27.67 0.34 -17.39
CA GLU A 608 -28.64 0.72 -16.36
C GLU A 608 -29.74 1.62 -16.92
N ALA A 609 -30.73 1.94 -16.06
CA ALA A 609 -31.90 2.75 -16.45
C ALA A 609 -31.58 4.17 -16.93
N ASP A 610 -30.39 4.68 -16.65
CA ASP A 610 -29.86 5.96 -17.14
C ASP A 610 -29.26 5.87 -18.57
N GLU A 611 -29.42 4.73 -19.23
CA GLU A 611 -28.88 4.43 -20.56
C GLU A 611 -27.37 4.52 -20.65
N LYS A 612 -26.67 4.28 -19.53
CA LYS A 612 -25.21 4.22 -19.48
C LYS A 612 -24.72 2.80 -19.18
N LEU A 613 -23.48 2.55 -19.58
CA LEU A 613 -22.80 1.30 -19.30
C LEU A 613 -22.09 1.39 -17.95
N HIS A 614 -22.57 0.65 -16.96
CA HIS A 614 -22.00 0.58 -15.62
C HIS A 614 -21.02 -0.58 -15.52
N ILE A 615 -19.83 -0.31 -14.94
CA ILE A 615 -18.75 -1.29 -14.74
C ILE A 615 -18.76 -1.74 -13.29
N TYR A 616 -18.99 -3.02 -13.05
CA TYR A 616 -18.97 -3.66 -11.74
C TYR A 616 -17.83 -4.67 -11.66
N SER A 617 -16.98 -4.54 -10.67
CA SER A 617 -15.93 -5.50 -10.32
C SER A 617 -15.67 -5.50 -8.82
N GLY A 618 -15.39 -6.67 -8.25
CA GLY A 618 -14.99 -6.83 -6.85
C GLY A 618 -13.58 -6.33 -6.54
N ALA A 619 -12.83 -5.91 -7.56
CA ALA A 619 -11.48 -5.36 -7.39
C ALA A 619 -11.50 -4.01 -6.65
N SER A 620 -10.72 -3.88 -5.58
CA SER A 620 -10.68 -2.67 -4.76
C SER A 620 -9.75 -1.59 -5.35
N CYS A 621 -10.22 -0.34 -5.38
CA CYS A 621 -9.39 0.81 -5.70
C CYS A 621 -8.81 1.41 -4.40
N ILE A 622 -7.55 1.10 -4.10
CA ILE A 622 -6.85 1.56 -2.88
C ILE A 622 -6.13 2.91 -3.06
N GLY A 623 -6.42 3.62 -4.15
CA GLY A 623 -5.82 4.91 -4.49
C GLY A 623 -5.06 4.91 -5.82
N GLN A 624 -4.70 3.74 -6.37
CA GLN A 624 -3.92 3.59 -7.60
C GLN A 624 -4.67 4.02 -8.89
N GLY A 625 -6.02 4.13 -8.85
CA GLY A 625 -6.79 4.62 -9.98
C GLY A 625 -7.43 3.54 -10.84
N LEU A 626 -7.76 2.40 -10.27
CA LEU A 626 -8.36 1.26 -11.00
C LEU A 626 -9.60 1.67 -11.80
N GLY A 627 -10.51 2.47 -11.22
CA GLY A 627 -11.72 2.91 -11.93
C GLY A 627 -11.41 3.65 -13.23
N THR A 628 -10.42 4.56 -13.21
CA THR A 628 -9.97 5.27 -14.41
C THR A 628 -9.40 4.31 -15.45
N VAL A 629 -8.59 3.33 -15.03
CA VAL A 629 -8.01 2.29 -15.90
C VAL A 629 -9.12 1.47 -16.59
N LEU A 630 -10.12 1.00 -15.84
CA LEU A 630 -11.20 0.20 -16.39
C LEU A 630 -12.08 1.01 -17.36
N VAL A 631 -12.32 2.28 -17.09
CA VAL A 631 -13.02 3.18 -18.01
C VAL A 631 -12.22 3.39 -19.30
N GLN A 632 -10.90 3.64 -19.21
CA GLN A 632 -10.06 3.76 -20.41
C GLN A 632 -10.04 2.47 -21.25
N MET A 633 -9.98 1.30 -20.61
CA MET A 633 -10.10 0.02 -21.30
C MET A 633 -11.48 -0.15 -21.94
N THR A 634 -12.56 0.28 -21.29
CA THR A 634 -13.91 0.21 -21.83
C THR A 634 -14.07 1.13 -23.05
N VAL A 635 -13.62 2.39 -22.98
CA VAL A 635 -13.61 3.32 -24.14
C VAL A 635 -12.77 2.78 -25.30
N THR A 636 -11.68 2.08 -25.01
CA THR A 636 -10.81 1.50 -26.04
C THR A 636 -11.48 0.34 -26.78
N ASN A 637 -12.29 -0.47 -26.07
CA ASN A 637 -12.84 -1.72 -26.59
C ASN A 637 -14.35 -1.66 -26.90
N THR A 638 -14.94 -0.46 -26.86
CA THR A 638 -16.36 -0.23 -27.22
C THR A 638 -16.48 1.03 -28.09
N PRO A 639 -17.59 1.25 -28.78
CA PRO A 639 -17.85 2.49 -29.50
C PRO A 639 -18.29 3.65 -28.59
N LEU A 640 -18.35 3.45 -27.28
CA LEU A 640 -18.85 4.43 -26.32
C LEU A 640 -17.81 5.52 -26.02
N ARG A 641 -18.33 6.72 -25.73
CA ARG A 641 -17.55 7.83 -25.17
C ARG A 641 -17.57 7.79 -23.65
N ARG A 642 -16.66 8.53 -23.02
CA ARG A 642 -16.47 8.58 -21.57
C ARG A 642 -17.77 8.85 -20.79
N GLU A 643 -18.60 9.79 -21.27
CA GLU A 643 -19.82 10.24 -20.61
C GLU A 643 -20.92 9.17 -20.53
N GLN A 644 -20.80 8.14 -21.37
CA GLN A 644 -21.73 7.01 -21.44
C GLN A 644 -21.31 5.86 -20.52
N ILE A 645 -20.24 6.01 -19.74
CA ILE A 645 -19.67 4.94 -18.91
C ILE A 645 -19.60 5.41 -17.45
N VAL A 646 -20.05 4.55 -16.54
CA VAL A 646 -20.00 4.75 -15.08
C VAL A 646 -19.17 3.65 -14.46
N TYR A 647 -18.24 4.02 -13.58
CA TYR A 647 -17.51 3.06 -12.76
C TYR A 647 -18.13 2.98 -11.36
N GLU A 648 -18.52 1.78 -10.95
CA GLU A 648 -19.10 1.52 -9.66
C GLU A 648 -18.04 1.05 -8.65
N ARG A 649 -18.18 1.48 -7.40
CA ARG A 649 -17.30 1.02 -6.32
C ARG A 649 -17.54 -0.46 -6.03
N SER A 650 -16.48 -1.18 -5.65
CA SER A 650 -16.56 -2.59 -5.30
C SER A 650 -17.60 -2.85 -4.21
N ASN A 651 -18.51 -3.79 -4.50
CA ASN A 651 -19.55 -4.25 -3.57
C ASN A 651 -19.78 -5.75 -3.79
N THR A 652 -20.39 -6.44 -2.84
CA THR A 652 -20.50 -7.90 -2.86
C THR A 652 -21.86 -8.42 -3.32
N TRP A 653 -22.82 -7.56 -3.67
CA TRP A 653 -24.17 -7.99 -4.10
C TRP A 653 -24.40 -7.90 -5.61
N ILE A 654 -23.60 -7.10 -6.35
CA ILE A 654 -23.67 -7.01 -7.81
C ILE A 654 -22.33 -7.35 -8.43
N ALA A 655 -21.23 -6.79 -7.90
CA ALA A 655 -19.90 -6.94 -8.46
C ALA A 655 -19.37 -8.36 -8.24
N PRO A 656 -18.90 -9.04 -9.30
CA PRO A 656 -18.31 -10.37 -9.14
C PRO A 656 -16.95 -10.28 -8.43
N ASP A 657 -16.64 -11.30 -7.63
CA ASP A 657 -15.34 -11.42 -6.99
C ASP A 657 -14.22 -11.43 -8.04
N SER A 658 -13.31 -10.47 -7.98
CA SER A 658 -12.15 -10.33 -8.87
C SER A 658 -10.81 -10.45 -8.13
N GLY A 659 -10.84 -11.07 -6.94
CA GLY A 659 -9.68 -11.28 -6.07
C GLY A 659 -9.14 -9.99 -5.46
N ASP A 660 -8.17 -10.16 -4.58
CA ASP A 660 -7.58 -9.06 -3.81
C ASP A 660 -6.77 -8.10 -4.68
N THR A 661 -6.73 -6.85 -4.28
CA THR A 661 -5.83 -5.85 -4.87
C THR A 661 -4.44 -6.00 -4.27
N SER A 662 -3.71 -6.97 -4.80
CA SER A 662 -2.36 -7.40 -4.41
C SER A 662 -1.56 -7.79 -5.65
N GLY A 663 -0.26 -8.09 -5.53
CA GLY A 663 0.56 -8.68 -6.60
C GLY A 663 0.57 -7.91 -7.92
N SER A 664 0.30 -6.61 -7.93
CA SER A 664 0.23 -5.77 -9.16
C SER A 664 -0.75 -6.31 -10.23
N ARG A 665 -1.81 -7.04 -9.81
CA ARG A 665 -2.64 -7.85 -10.70
C ARG A 665 -3.80 -7.11 -11.37
N GLN A 666 -4.38 -6.09 -10.74
CA GLN A 666 -5.71 -5.58 -11.16
C GLN A 666 -5.73 -5.00 -12.58
N THR A 667 -4.72 -4.23 -12.98
CA THR A 667 -4.65 -3.69 -14.36
C THR A 667 -4.65 -4.80 -15.40
N MET A 668 -3.88 -5.87 -15.19
CA MET A 668 -3.74 -6.98 -16.13
C MET A 668 -4.91 -7.97 -16.02
N ILE A 669 -5.17 -8.48 -14.82
CA ILE A 669 -6.11 -9.59 -14.63
C ILE A 669 -7.56 -9.12 -14.72
N THR A 670 -7.93 -8.09 -13.92
CA THR A 670 -9.29 -7.52 -13.97
C THR A 670 -9.51 -6.72 -15.27
N GLY A 671 -8.46 -6.02 -15.75
CA GLY A 671 -8.52 -5.31 -17.02
C GLY A 671 -8.82 -6.23 -18.21
N GLU A 672 -8.22 -7.43 -18.26
CA GLU A 672 -8.55 -8.43 -19.30
C GLU A 672 -10.00 -8.94 -19.19
N ALA A 673 -10.46 -9.18 -17.96
CA ALA A 673 -11.86 -9.56 -17.76
C ALA A 673 -12.83 -8.46 -18.24
N CYS A 674 -12.50 -7.19 -17.97
CA CYS A 674 -13.25 -6.04 -18.47
C CYS A 674 -13.23 -5.97 -20.01
N ARG A 675 -12.06 -6.16 -20.65
CA ARG A 675 -11.92 -6.20 -22.10
C ARG A 675 -12.80 -7.28 -22.73
N ARG A 676 -12.88 -8.46 -22.12
CA ARG A 676 -13.77 -9.57 -22.59
C ARG A 676 -15.23 -9.22 -22.46
N ALA A 677 -15.64 -8.62 -21.34
CA ALA A 677 -17.01 -8.13 -21.17
C ALA A 677 -17.37 -7.04 -22.21
N CYS A 678 -16.43 -6.13 -22.53
CA CYS A 678 -16.61 -5.13 -23.59
C CYS A 678 -16.86 -5.77 -24.96
N GLY A 679 -16.18 -6.87 -25.30
CA GLY A 679 -16.41 -7.61 -26.55
C GLY A 679 -17.84 -8.16 -26.66
N LEU A 680 -18.36 -8.72 -25.56
CA LEU A 680 -19.75 -9.21 -25.50
C LEU A 680 -20.75 -8.05 -25.62
N PHE A 681 -20.53 -6.95 -24.93
CA PHE A 681 -21.38 -5.76 -25.04
C PHE A 681 -21.37 -5.17 -26.46
N THR A 682 -20.19 -5.02 -27.07
CA THR A 682 -20.07 -4.46 -28.42
C THR A 682 -20.80 -5.31 -29.44
N ALA A 683 -20.70 -6.63 -29.34
CA ALA A 683 -21.46 -7.55 -30.20
C ALA A 683 -23.00 -7.43 -30.03
N ALA A 684 -23.44 -7.25 -28.76
CA ALA A 684 -24.88 -7.06 -28.48
C ALA A 684 -25.40 -5.67 -28.93
N LEU A 685 -24.52 -4.66 -28.96
CA LEU A 685 -24.91 -3.32 -29.44
C LEU A 685 -25.09 -3.25 -30.94
N GLU A 686 -24.59 -4.22 -31.73
CA GLU A 686 -24.80 -4.26 -33.19
C GLU A 686 -26.29 -4.34 -33.53
N GLY A 687 -26.83 -3.29 -34.16
CA GLY A 687 -28.23 -3.18 -34.53
C GLY A 687 -29.19 -2.83 -33.39
N HIS A 688 -28.68 -2.51 -32.21
CA HIS A 688 -29.46 -2.08 -31.03
C HIS A 688 -29.00 -0.71 -30.55
N THR A 689 -29.83 -0.06 -29.73
CA THR A 689 -29.50 1.16 -29.02
C THR A 689 -29.18 0.83 -27.56
N MET A 690 -28.60 1.78 -26.79
CA MET A 690 -28.42 1.62 -25.37
C MET A 690 -29.75 1.34 -24.63
N HIS A 691 -30.83 1.97 -25.08
CA HIS A 691 -32.18 1.76 -24.55
C HIS A 691 -32.65 0.30 -24.68
N ASP A 692 -32.38 -0.34 -25.83
CA ASP A 692 -32.78 -1.74 -26.08
C ASP A 692 -32.00 -2.73 -25.17
N LEU A 693 -30.88 -2.32 -24.64
CA LEU A 693 -30.00 -3.13 -23.81
C LEU A 693 -30.17 -2.88 -22.30
N ILE A 694 -31.09 -2.00 -21.87
CA ILE A 694 -31.35 -1.73 -20.46
C ILE A 694 -31.62 -3.02 -19.70
N GLY A 695 -30.91 -3.23 -18.57
CA GLY A 695 -30.98 -4.40 -17.70
C GLY A 695 -30.20 -5.62 -18.23
N GLN A 696 -29.57 -5.55 -19.40
CA GLN A 696 -28.71 -6.65 -19.87
C GLN A 696 -27.33 -6.61 -19.20
N GLU A 697 -26.85 -7.81 -18.83
CA GLU A 697 -25.56 -8.04 -18.18
C GLU A 697 -24.59 -8.69 -19.15
N PHE A 698 -23.34 -8.19 -19.17
CA PHE A 698 -22.24 -8.74 -19.97
C PHE A 698 -21.11 -9.12 -19.01
N TYR A 699 -20.84 -10.41 -18.89
CA TYR A 699 -19.88 -10.95 -17.92
C TYR A 699 -18.59 -11.40 -18.59
N GLY A 700 -17.48 -10.85 -18.14
CA GLY A 700 -16.14 -11.24 -18.56
C GLY A 700 -15.35 -11.86 -17.43
N GLU A 701 -14.63 -12.92 -17.74
CA GLU A 701 -13.72 -13.61 -16.83
C GLU A 701 -12.38 -13.89 -17.52
N TYR A 702 -11.30 -13.72 -16.76
CA TYR A 702 -9.96 -14.14 -17.17
C TYR A 702 -9.32 -14.96 -16.06
N TYR A 703 -8.80 -16.12 -16.40
CA TYR A 703 -8.02 -16.97 -15.52
C TYR A 703 -6.57 -17.01 -15.98
N ALA A 704 -5.66 -16.49 -15.16
CA ALA A 704 -4.22 -16.49 -15.42
C ALA A 704 -3.63 -17.86 -15.05
N LYS A 705 -3.42 -18.70 -16.04
CA LYS A 705 -2.81 -20.02 -15.85
C LYS A 705 -1.31 -19.91 -15.60
N THR A 706 -0.87 -20.44 -14.46
CA THR A 706 0.55 -20.52 -14.09
C THR A 706 0.87 -21.91 -13.53
N ASP A 707 2.16 -22.21 -13.41
CA ASP A 707 2.65 -23.49 -12.89
C ASP A 707 3.18 -23.33 -11.47
N PRO A 708 3.05 -24.34 -10.61
CA PRO A 708 3.66 -24.34 -9.30
C PRO A 708 5.18 -24.28 -9.39
N LEU A 709 5.83 -23.83 -8.31
CA LEU A 709 7.28 -23.85 -8.21
C LEU A 709 7.83 -25.28 -8.41
N GLY A 710 8.90 -25.36 -9.22
CA GLY A 710 9.53 -26.64 -9.50
C GLY A 710 8.76 -27.55 -10.45
N ALA A 711 7.77 -27.03 -11.20
CA ALA A 711 7.06 -27.82 -12.21
C ALA A 711 8.02 -28.43 -13.21
N ASP A 712 7.96 -29.76 -13.35
CA ASP A 712 8.81 -30.55 -14.26
C ASP A 712 8.25 -30.46 -15.70
N LYS A 713 8.62 -29.39 -16.38
CA LYS A 713 8.29 -29.18 -17.80
C LYS A 713 9.28 -28.20 -18.45
N PRO A 714 9.42 -28.26 -19.80
CA PRO A 714 10.44 -27.50 -20.54
C PRO A 714 10.32 -25.97 -20.39
N ASN A 715 9.11 -25.42 -20.15
CA ASN A 715 8.85 -24.02 -19.90
C ASN A 715 7.85 -23.88 -18.74
N PRO A 716 8.30 -23.91 -17.49
CA PRO A 716 7.44 -23.69 -16.35
C PRO A 716 7.05 -22.20 -16.27
N VAL A 717 5.80 -21.89 -16.52
CA VAL A 717 5.29 -20.52 -16.47
C VAL A 717 4.93 -20.17 -15.02
N SER A 718 5.88 -19.64 -14.28
CA SER A 718 5.63 -19.23 -12.88
C SER A 718 4.74 -17.99 -12.78
N HIS A 719 4.83 -17.07 -13.74
CA HIS A 719 3.99 -15.87 -13.80
C HIS A 719 3.64 -15.52 -15.25
N VAL A 720 2.43 -14.95 -15.46
CA VAL A 720 1.94 -14.57 -16.80
C VAL A 720 2.78 -13.45 -17.41
N ALA A 721 3.22 -12.48 -16.59
CA ALA A 721 4.06 -11.39 -17.03
C ALA A 721 4.96 -10.89 -15.89
N TYR A 722 6.07 -10.25 -16.26
CA TYR A 722 6.95 -9.52 -15.35
C TYR A 722 7.08 -8.07 -15.82
N GLY A 723 7.01 -7.14 -14.87
CA GLY A 723 7.51 -5.79 -15.08
C GLY A 723 9.01 -5.75 -14.79
N TYR A 724 9.75 -4.90 -15.52
CA TYR A 724 11.18 -4.69 -15.35
C TYR A 724 11.46 -3.24 -15.02
N ALA A 725 12.53 -2.99 -14.27
CA ALA A 725 12.91 -1.64 -13.89
C ALA A 725 14.41 -1.50 -13.77
N THR A 726 14.90 -0.32 -14.10
CA THR A 726 16.26 0.14 -13.78
C THR A 726 16.17 1.48 -13.08
N GLN A 727 16.78 1.59 -11.90
CA GLN A 727 16.85 2.85 -11.15
C GLN A 727 18.29 3.27 -10.92
N LEU A 728 18.49 4.58 -10.97
CA LEU A 728 19.78 5.24 -10.84
C LEU A 728 19.67 6.29 -9.72
N CYS A 729 20.65 6.28 -8.82
CA CYS A 729 20.80 7.28 -7.75
C CYS A 729 22.06 8.10 -7.98
N VAL A 730 21.94 9.43 -7.97
CA VAL A 730 23.07 10.35 -8.02
C VAL A 730 23.16 11.11 -6.70
N LEU A 731 24.31 11.08 -6.05
CA LEU A 731 24.55 11.85 -4.83
C LEU A 731 25.24 13.17 -5.14
N ASN A 732 24.95 14.17 -4.32
CA ASN A 732 25.70 15.41 -4.28
C ASN A 732 27.08 15.13 -3.67
N PRO A 733 28.19 15.38 -4.40
CA PRO A 733 29.53 15.00 -3.95
C PRO A 733 30.05 15.79 -2.73
N LYS A 734 29.39 16.91 -2.35
CA LYS A 734 29.78 17.72 -1.20
C LYS A 734 28.98 17.36 0.05
N THR A 735 27.72 16.94 -0.11
CA THR A 735 26.82 16.76 1.03
C THR A 735 26.45 15.30 1.27
N GLY A 736 26.72 14.39 0.34
CA GLY A 736 26.27 12.99 0.37
C GLY A 736 24.77 12.82 0.27
N ARG A 737 24.00 13.89 0.03
CA ARG A 737 22.54 13.80 -0.12
C ARG A 737 22.18 13.34 -1.52
N VAL A 738 21.07 12.60 -1.63
CA VAL A 738 20.49 12.22 -2.92
C VAL A 738 20.10 13.50 -3.67
N GLU A 739 20.69 13.69 -4.84
CA GLU A 739 20.43 14.86 -5.71
C GLU A 739 19.38 14.52 -6.76
N THR A 740 19.50 13.34 -7.38
CA THR A 740 18.60 12.90 -8.44
C THR A 740 18.36 11.39 -8.35
N MET A 741 17.11 11.00 -8.55
CA MET A 741 16.71 9.62 -8.84
C MET A 741 16.17 9.55 -10.27
N VAL A 742 16.67 8.63 -11.09
CA VAL A 742 16.12 8.33 -12.42
C VAL A 742 15.56 6.92 -12.38
N ALA A 743 14.31 6.75 -12.74
CA ALA A 743 13.60 5.48 -12.59
C ALA A 743 12.89 5.11 -13.91
N ALA A 744 13.50 4.21 -14.68
CA ALA A 744 12.94 3.68 -15.91
C ALA A 744 12.20 2.35 -15.62
N HIS A 745 10.95 2.28 -16.03
CA HIS A 745 10.07 1.13 -15.78
C HIS A 745 9.37 0.68 -17.05
N ASP A 746 9.48 -0.59 -17.35
CA ASP A 746 8.66 -1.27 -18.32
C ASP A 746 7.26 -1.51 -17.73
N VAL A 747 6.25 -1.03 -18.45
CA VAL A 747 4.84 -1.12 -18.04
C VAL A 747 3.98 -1.89 -19.06
N GLY A 748 4.65 -2.58 -20.01
CA GLY A 748 3.97 -3.12 -21.18
C GLY A 748 3.39 -1.96 -22.00
N LYS A 749 2.06 -1.84 -22.06
CA LYS A 749 1.37 -0.65 -22.60
C LYS A 749 0.90 0.25 -21.46
N ALA A 750 1.35 1.47 -21.40
CA ALA A 750 0.86 2.44 -20.42
C ALA A 750 -0.63 2.74 -20.68
N VAL A 751 -1.51 2.43 -19.73
CA VAL A 751 -2.94 2.76 -19.84
C VAL A 751 -3.16 4.26 -19.66
N ASN A 752 -2.58 4.81 -18.59
CA ASN A 752 -2.55 6.25 -18.31
C ASN A 752 -1.12 6.64 -17.95
N PRO A 753 -0.32 7.18 -18.87
CA PRO A 753 1.09 7.48 -18.65
C PRO A 753 1.35 8.36 -17.42
N LYS A 754 0.55 9.39 -17.21
CA LYS A 754 0.66 10.30 -16.06
C LYS A 754 0.43 9.55 -14.72
N SER A 755 -0.50 8.60 -14.68
CA SER A 755 -0.72 7.75 -13.51
C SER A 755 0.43 6.76 -13.30
N CYS A 756 1.01 6.21 -14.37
CA CYS A 756 2.19 5.35 -14.29
C CYS A 756 3.39 6.09 -13.68
N GLU A 757 3.69 7.31 -14.15
CA GLU A 757 4.72 8.16 -13.56
C GLU A 757 4.48 8.39 -12.07
N GLY A 758 3.22 8.70 -11.66
CA GLY A 758 2.88 8.89 -10.25
C GLY A 758 3.09 7.64 -9.39
N GLN A 759 2.89 6.44 -9.94
CA GLN A 759 3.21 5.18 -9.24
C GLN A 759 4.73 4.99 -9.08
N ILE A 760 5.51 5.34 -10.10
CA ILE A 760 6.98 5.29 -10.07
C ILE A 760 7.52 6.26 -9.00
N GLU A 761 7.13 7.52 -9.06
CA GLU A 761 7.54 8.56 -8.11
C GLU A 761 7.25 8.17 -6.66
N GLY A 762 6.02 7.69 -6.39
CA GLY A 762 5.60 7.24 -5.07
C GLY A 762 6.37 6.01 -4.57
N GLY A 763 6.65 5.05 -5.45
CA GLY A 763 7.44 3.85 -5.13
C GLY A 763 8.90 4.19 -4.80
N VAL A 764 9.52 5.06 -5.59
CA VAL A 764 10.89 5.56 -5.35
C VAL A 764 11.00 6.22 -3.98
N VAL A 765 10.12 7.16 -3.65
CA VAL A 765 10.17 7.88 -2.35
C VAL A 765 9.94 6.93 -1.18
N MET A 766 9.00 5.99 -1.30
CA MET A 766 8.77 4.97 -0.26
C MET A 766 10.04 4.14 -0.01
N SER A 767 10.70 3.69 -1.07
CA SER A 767 11.92 2.87 -0.95
C SER A 767 13.18 3.68 -0.64
N MET A 768 13.23 4.98 -0.94
CA MET A 768 14.25 5.88 -0.37
C MET A 768 14.16 5.89 1.17
N GLY A 769 12.94 5.94 1.72
CA GLY A 769 12.73 5.82 3.15
C GLY A 769 13.26 4.52 3.73
N TYR A 770 12.92 3.39 3.08
CA TYR A 770 13.41 2.05 3.44
C TYR A 770 14.93 1.95 3.39
N ALA A 771 15.57 2.53 2.36
CA ALA A 771 17.01 2.52 2.21
C ALA A 771 17.74 3.36 3.26
N LEU A 772 17.17 4.50 3.67
CA LEU A 772 17.94 5.55 4.33
C LEU A 772 17.58 5.80 5.80
N ARG A 773 16.31 5.56 6.24
CA ARG A 773 15.92 6.00 7.57
C ARG A 773 14.62 5.44 8.16
N GLU A 774 13.78 4.74 7.38
CA GLU A 774 12.56 4.15 7.92
C GLU A 774 12.87 2.96 8.80
N GLN A 775 12.32 2.95 10.01
CA GLN A 775 12.46 1.89 10.99
C GLN A 775 11.16 1.70 11.75
N TYR A 776 10.93 0.47 12.18
CA TYR A 776 9.85 0.09 13.07
C TYR A 776 10.43 -0.78 14.19
N PRO A 777 11.18 -0.17 15.15
CA PRO A 777 11.84 -0.92 16.20
C PRO A 777 10.83 -1.49 17.21
N ILE A 778 11.12 -2.69 17.68
CA ILE A 778 10.33 -3.46 18.64
C ILE A 778 11.21 -3.70 19.88
N ASP A 779 10.66 -3.48 21.08
CA ASP A 779 11.38 -3.68 22.35
C ASP A 779 11.37 -5.15 22.80
N GLU A 780 12.01 -5.43 23.93
CA GLU A 780 12.09 -6.74 24.58
C GLU A 780 10.73 -7.30 25.06
N ASN A 781 9.66 -6.51 24.99
CA ASN A 781 8.30 -6.93 25.30
C ASN A 781 7.45 -7.15 24.04
N CYS A 782 8.09 -7.23 22.87
CA CYS A 782 7.46 -7.31 21.54
C CYS A 782 6.57 -6.09 21.22
N LYS A 783 6.90 -4.93 21.81
CA LYS A 783 6.12 -3.70 21.63
C LYS A 783 6.81 -2.76 20.64
N PRO A 784 6.07 -2.25 19.63
CA PRO A 784 6.59 -1.18 18.78
C PRO A 784 6.75 0.12 19.58
N ILE A 785 7.90 0.77 19.45
CA ILE A 785 8.27 1.95 20.26
C ILE A 785 8.17 3.28 19.52
N GLU A 786 7.93 3.27 18.21
CA GLU A 786 7.85 4.47 17.40
C GLU A 786 6.43 5.00 17.25
N LYS A 787 6.31 6.34 17.18
CA LYS A 787 5.09 7.05 16.82
C LYS A 787 5.08 7.35 15.32
N TYR A 788 3.91 7.60 14.75
CA TYR A 788 3.75 7.90 13.32
C TYR A 788 4.73 8.99 12.82
N GLY A 789 4.86 10.08 13.55
CA GLY A 789 5.77 11.18 13.19
C GLY A 789 7.27 10.84 13.28
N ARG A 790 7.62 9.68 13.84
CA ARG A 790 9.00 9.21 14.02
C ARG A 790 9.38 8.01 13.17
N LEU A 791 8.49 7.53 12.28
CA LEU A 791 8.77 6.39 11.39
C LEU A 791 9.91 6.66 10.37
N GLY A 792 10.32 7.90 10.18
CA GLY A 792 11.38 8.25 9.22
C GLY A 792 10.86 8.54 7.80
N LEU A 793 9.58 8.82 7.63
CA LEU A 793 8.99 9.13 6.32
C LEU A 793 9.58 10.41 5.71
N PHE A 794 9.82 10.41 4.40
CA PHE A 794 10.21 11.61 3.67
C PHE A 794 9.09 12.64 3.60
N ARG A 795 9.44 13.92 3.65
CA ARG A 795 8.54 15.08 3.55
C ARG A 795 8.79 15.84 2.24
N ALA A 796 7.85 16.64 1.82
CA ALA A 796 7.92 17.40 0.57
C ALA A 796 9.23 18.18 0.38
N HIS A 797 9.75 18.82 1.44
CA HIS A 797 10.97 19.63 1.37
C HIS A 797 12.27 18.81 1.31
N GLU A 798 12.21 17.50 1.48
CA GLU A 798 13.37 16.59 1.48
C GLU A 798 13.50 15.82 0.15
N ILE A 799 12.52 15.95 -0.75
CA ILE A 799 12.47 15.18 -2.00
C ILE A 799 13.52 15.70 -2.99
N PRO A 800 14.38 14.81 -3.55
CA PRO A 800 15.31 15.15 -4.62
C PRO A 800 14.56 15.37 -5.95
N ASP A 801 15.32 15.65 -7.02
CA ASP A 801 14.82 15.55 -8.38
C ASP A 801 14.53 14.07 -8.71
N ILE A 802 13.28 13.74 -9.07
CA ILE A 802 12.86 12.37 -9.43
C ILE A 802 12.35 12.40 -10.86
N ARG A 803 12.98 11.59 -11.71
CA ARG A 803 12.66 11.46 -13.14
C ARG A 803 12.12 10.08 -13.43
N ALA A 804 10.81 9.99 -13.56
CA ALA A 804 10.12 8.78 -13.98
C ALA A 804 10.20 8.66 -15.52
N ILE A 805 10.60 7.48 -16.01
CA ILE A 805 10.64 7.14 -17.43
C ILE A 805 9.77 5.90 -17.62
N VAL A 806 8.69 6.08 -18.36
CA VAL A 806 7.76 5.00 -18.71
C VAL A 806 8.21 4.38 -20.03
N ILE A 807 8.44 3.07 -20.03
CA ILE A 807 8.82 2.30 -21.22
C ILE A 807 7.61 1.48 -21.66
N ASP A 808 7.11 1.78 -22.86
CA ASP A 808 6.12 0.95 -23.53
C ASP A 808 6.84 -0.23 -24.22
N LYS A 809 6.63 -1.44 -23.75
CA LYS A 809 7.17 -2.66 -24.36
C LYS A 809 6.03 -3.60 -24.78
N PRO A 810 5.56 -3.50 -26.04
CA PRO A 810 4.47 -4.33 -26.52
C PRO A 810 4.90 -5.81 -26.64
N GLY A 811 3.93 -6.71 -26.57
CA GLY A 811 4.15 -8.16 -26.71
C GLY A 811 3.18 -9.01 -25.90
N LEU A 812 2.54 -8.44 -24.90
CA LEU A 812 1.53 -9.11 -24.10
C LEU A 812 0.15 -9.01 -24.77
N ASP A 813 -0.55 -10.14 -24.95
CA ASP A 813 -1.86 -10.22 -25.61
C ASP A 813 -3.04 -10.25 -24.61
N VAL A 814 -2.89 -9.61 -23.46
CA VAL A 814 -3.94 -9.43 -22.46
C VAL A 814 -4.03 -7.98 -22.01
N ALA A 815 -5.17 -7.52 -21.54
CA ALA A 815 -5.40 -6.19 -20.97
C ALA A 815 -4.84 -5.05 -21.82
N CYS A 816 -5.03 -5.10 -23.15
CA CYS A 816 -4.46 -4.14 -24.11
C CYS A 816 -2.92 -4.02 -24.07
N GLY A 817 -2.23 -5.04 -23.60
CA GLY A 817 -0.78 -5.07 -23.45
C GLY A 817 -0.23 -4.49 -22.15
N ALA A 818 -1.08 -4.10 -21.20
CA ALA A 818 -0.67 -3.46 -19.96
C ALA A 818 -0.15 -4.46 -18.93
N ILE A 819 0.91 -4.09 -18.21
CA ILE A 819 1.48 -4.80 -17.07
C ILE A 819 1.26 -3.98 -15.80
N GLY A 820 0.88 -4.63 -14.69
CA GLY A 820 0.73 -3.97 -13.39
C GLY A 820 2.07 -3.51 -12.82
N ILE A 821 2.13 -2.27 -12.33
CA ILE A 821 3.37 -1.64 -11.82
C ILE A 821 3.28 -1.23 -10.34
N GLY A 822 2.30 -1.72 -9.61
CA GLY A 822 2.07 -1.32 -8.21
C GLY A 822 3.27 -1.53 -7.29
N GLU A 823 4.05 -2.59 -7.50
CA GLU A 823 5.13 -3.04 -6.61
C GLU A 823 6.54 -2.78 -7.15
N ILE A 824 6.78 -3.04 -8.45
CA ILE A 824 8.10 -2.94 -9.07
C ILE A 824 8.79 -1.59 -8.82
N THR A 825 8.00 -0.52 -8.72
CA THR A 825 8.45 0.86 -8.55
C THR A 825 9.25 1.10 -7.26
N SER A 826 9.11 0.25 -6.26
CA SER A 826 9.80 0.34 -4.95
C SER A 826 10.94 -0.68 -4.78
N ILE A 827 11.28 -1.45 -5.79
CA ILE A 827 12.20 -2.59 -5.62
C ILE A 827 13.67 -2.21 -5.81
N PRO A 828 14.14 -1.63 -6.94
CA PRO A 828 15.57 -1.42 -7.15
C PRO A 828 16.14 -0.16 -6.48
N THR A 829 15.31 0.63 -5.78
CA THR A 829 15.75 1.91 -5.18
C THR A 829 16.84 1.73 -4.12
N ALA A 830 16.66 0.79 -3.18
CA ALA A 830 17.60 0.61 -2.07
C ALA A 830 19.00 0.17 -2.54
N PRO A 831 19.16 -0.83 -3.41
CA PRO A 831 20.48 -1.19 -3.90
C PRO A 831 21.12 -0.11 -4.81
N ALA A 832 20.34 0.67 -5.57
CA ALA A 832 20.86 1.80 -6.33
C ALA A 832 21.43 2.88 -5.40
N ILE A 833 20.75 3.18 -4.29
CA ILE A 833 21.25 4.12 -3.29
C ILE A 833 22.50 3.57 -2.58
N ALA A 834 22.52 2.29 -2.23
CA ALA A 834 23.67 1.66 -1.58
C ALA A 834 24.92 1.71 -2.46
N ASP A 835 24.81 1.45 -3.76
CA ASP A 835 25.91 1.58 -4.71
C ASP A 835 26.37 3.04 -4.84
N ALA A 836 25.45 4.01 -4.89
CA ALA A 836 25.82 5.43 -4.94
C ALA A 836 26.64 5.85 -3.70
N TYR A 837 26.29 5.36 -2.51
CA TYR A 837 27.07 5.61 -1.29
C TYR A 837 28.43 4.93 -1.34
N PHE A 838 28.52 3.69 -1.84
CA PHE A 838 29.82 3.05 -2.04
C PHE A 838 30.71 3.87 -2.98
N ARG A 839 30.15 4.47 -4.05
CA ARG A 839 30.90 5.38 -4.96
C ARG A 839 31.26 6.72 -4.30
N TYR A 840 30.56 7.09 -3.22
CA TYR A 840 30.80 8.31 -2.48
C TYR A 840 31.95 8.19 -1.46
N ASP A 841 31.95 7.12 -0.67
CA ASP A 841 32.88 6.96 0.48
C ASP A 841 33.70 5.66 0.46
N GLY A 842 33.44 4.74 -0.46
CA GLY A 842 34.13 3.46 -0.59
C GLY A 842 33.68 2.39 0.40
N GLU A 843 32.62 2.65 1.20
CA GLU A 843 32.13 1.71 2.21
C GLU A 843 30.90 0.92 1.71
N ARG A 844 31.03 -0.44 1.70
CA ARG A 844 29.92 -1.30 1.34
C ARG A 844 29.01 -1.54 2.54
N ARG A 845 27.77 -1.24 2.36
CA ARG A 845 26.71 -1.39 3.36
C ARG A 845 25.79 -2.53 2.96
N THR A 846 25.62 -3.50 3.85
CA THR A 846 24.79 -4.69 3.64
C THR A 846 23.61 -4.77 4.59
N LYS A 847 23.35 -3.69 5.32
CA LYS A 847 22.24 -3.57 6.25
C LYS A 847 21.41 -2.32 5.95
N LEU A 848 20.09 -2.44 5.99
CA LEU A 848 19.16 -1.34 5.89
C LEU A 848 18.57 -0.98 7.27
N PRO A 849 18.23 0.30 7.50
CA PRO A 849 18.61 1.44 6.69
C PRO A 849 20.13 1.65 6.72
N LEU A 850 20.66 2.25 5.64
CA LEU A 850 22.11 2.47 5.48
C LEU A 850 22.64 3.37 6.58
N ALA A 851 23.67 2.90 7.31
CA ALA A 851 24.36 3.68 8.34
C ALA A 851 25.30 4.73 7.73
N ASP A 852 25.73 5.68 8.58
CA ASP A 852 26.71 6.73 8.25
C ASP A 852 26.32 7.54 6.99
N THR A 853 25.02 7.85 6.85
CA THR A 853 24.48 8.70 5.80
C THR A 853 23.97 10.02 6.37
N PRO A 854 23.86 11.09 5.54
CA PRO A 854 23.23 12.35 5.99
C PRO A 854 21.76 12.23 6.37
N TYR A 855 21.17 11.06 6.20
CA TYR A 855 19.76 10.76 6.52
C TYR A 855 19.62 9.91 7.79
N GLU A 856 20.72 9.41 8.32
CA GLU A 856 20.70 8.61 9.55
C GLU A 856 20.04 9.37 10.69
N ARG A 857 19.12 8.72 11.36
CA ARG A 857 18.43 9.29 12.52
C ARG A 857 19.36 9.18 13.74
N LYS A 858 19.74 10.31 14.28
CA LYS A 858 20.39 10.31 15.60
C LYS A 858 19.39 9.82 16.65
N ALA A 859 19.79 8.81 17.41
CA ALA A 859 18.99 8.18 18.46
C ALA A 859 18.47 9.19 19.51
#